data_8c0eca5b653ea77e47ae50a957f9057d
#
_entry.id   8c0eca5b653ea77e47ae50a957f9057d
#
_cell.length_a   1.000
_cell.length_b   1.000
_cell.length_c   1.000
_cell.angle_alpha   90.00
_cell.angle_beta   90.00
_cell.angle_gamma   90.00
#
_symmetry.space_group_name_H-M   'P 1'
#
loop_
_entity.id
_entity.type
_entity.pdbx_description
1 polymer ?
#
loop_
_entity_poly.entity_id
_entity_poly.type
_entity_poly.pdbx_seq_one_letter_code
_entity_poly.pdbx_strand_id
1 'polypeptide(L)'
;MRRVVFSTVISIIIKNCRENMHISKDRERAFTQTDLITGIFSEYYDSCDDKIFESSSISRWIKGSRPVPADLINFYRDNGCESIGYDFQDNCVDVVYDLSNLCNELVTLVSNDYSLSEEKKNEILIDIDTTDESEVCCFIGNVILAAIDRPFISADKAILPTSAITVTECIFGAEVPVPCRYFCGRDTELDELHTALQEHSKVFIKGFAGIGKSEFAKAYAKKYKKECRNILYFNYHGSLKEMITDMDFVGDNISDDEHTRFTKHIRFLKSLRSDSLIIIDNFNLTSDSFLSTLINYGCKMIFTTRSNIDCGYIFSLDVIKNSEDLYHLVSQYYSYADENQAVIKEIIEAVHHHTLSVEMIGKLLEKGLHSPEEILEHLRLNSVDPESADKIIISKDGISAKETYYNHIRSLFSLYLLDESYQNIMRNMIIFDEVRIRYFARMFELTDTNGINELCEIGFIENIHADLITLHPMIKDVVLLDLKPSFANCDTLITSLKTKLQIIGIELPDSATIISAVRNVMKYIGNTESNSYLSFLEAAYIFLDNYHEYSLMESIISETENLLSDDKLGTVNNRALFLNNKAMLPMNRNDKLTKSISMMNKALSVCDEKLNPVLFANINMNLGLLYIENSEIERGLEFMGKAYLFIKLTRTYNDDFITIARNYAATLSENGRVTKALKVLTECEYATEGCCSNNHAALLYDLGAAYILSGNYPLAVKKYSLAFAEYFALGCSEELTARKIAAAQQMQRYGYEYPKEWGTDYLERS
;
A
#
# COMPACT_ATOMS: atom_id res chain seq x y z
N MET A 1 -0.87 21.77 -19.11
CA MET A 1 -0.84 21.37 -20.54
C MET A 1 -0.59 19.88 -20.58
N ARG A 2 -1.41 19.13 -21.28
CA ARG A 2 -1.23 17.68 -21.40
C ARG A 2 -0.03 17.42 -22.32
N ARG A 3 0.82 16.48 -21.94
CA ARG A 3 1.99 16.05 -22.74
C ARG A 3 1.69 14.71 -23.39
N VAL A 4 2.36 14.43 -24.51
CA VAL A 4 2.34 13.11 -25.15
C VAL A 4 3.22 12.16 -24.32
N VAL A 5 2.65 11.59 -23.27
CA VAL A 5 3.24 10.55 -22.43
C VAL A 5 2.25 9.40 -22.31
N PHE A 6 2.74 8.20 -22.04
CA PHE A 6 1.93 6.97 -22.09
C PHE A 6 0.64 7.07 -21.27
N SER A 7 0.72 7.50 -20.02
CA SER A 7 -0.45 7.66 -19.14
C SER A 7 -1.51 8.61 -19.70
N THR A 8 -1.10 9.72 -20.34
CA THR A 8 -2.03 10.67 -20.95
C THR A 8 -2.71 10.10 -22.18
N VAL A 9 -1.93 9.46 -23.07
CA VAL A 9 -2.45 8.85 -24.30
C VAL A 9 -3.45 7.73 -23.96
N ILE A 10 -3.08 6.80 -23.07
CA ILE A 10 -3.97 5.72 -22.65
C ILE A 10 -5.22 6.24 -21.93
N SER A 11 -5.11 7.27 -21.12
CA SER A 11 -6.29 7.90 -20.48
C SER A 11 -7.28 8.48 -21.50
N ILE A 12 -6.78 9.03 -22.62
CA ILE A 12 -7.64 9.51 -23.71
C ILE A 12 -8.29 8.32 -24.42
N ILE A 13 -7.55 7.25 -24.69
CA ILE A 13 -8.10 6.04 -25.31
C ILE A 13 -9.20 5.43 -24.43
N ILE A 14 -8.94 5.22 -23.14
CA ILE A 14 -9.93 4.69 -22.18
C ILE A 14 -11.19 5.55 -22.12
N LYS A 15 -11.04 6.88 -22.10
CA LYS A 15 -12.18 7.81 -22.09
C LYS A 15 -13.07 7.66 -23.32
N ASN A 16 -12.50 7.32 -24.47
CA ASN A 16 -13.21 7.11 -25.71
C ASN A 16 -13.68 5.66 -25.92
N CYS A 17 -13.41 4.75 -24.98
CA CYS A 17 -14.01 3.43 -24.97
C CYS A 17 -15.46 3.49 -24.44
N ARG A 18 -16.30 2.54 -24.87
CA ARG A 18 -17.71 2.45 -24.45
C ARG A 18 -17.82 2.29 -22.92
N GLU A 19 -18.70 3.03 -22.29
CA GLU A 19 -19.05 2.84 -20.89
C GLU A 19 -19.54 1.41 -20.69
N ASN A 20 -18.92 0.68 -19.77
CA ASN A 20 -19.07 -0.75 -19.52
C ASN A 20 -18.37 -1.70 -20.50
N MET A 21 -17.50 -1.21 -21.40
CA MET A 21 -16.73 -2.03 -22.34
C MET A 21 -17.43 -3.37 -22.70
N HIS A 22 -18.76 -3.34 -22.95
CA HIS A 22 -19.54 -4.50 -23.28
C HIS A 22 -19.47 -4.78 -24.77
N ILE A 23 -18.65 -5.74 -25.15
CA ILE A 23 -18.94 -6.95 -25.92
C ILE A 23 -19.28 -6.72 -27.38
N SER A 24 -18.30 -6.97 -28.22
CA SER A 24 -18.59 -7.56 -29.53
C SER A 24 -19.24 -8.93 -29.33
N LYS A 25 -20.04 -9.39 -30.30
CA LYS A 25 -20.83 -10.62 -30.21
C LYS A 25 -20.04 -11.90 -29.89
N ASP A 26 -18.71 -11.82 -29.86
CA ASP A 26 -17.80 -12.95 -29.75
C ASP A 26 -17.02 -13.04 -28.43
N ARG A 27 -17.24 -12.12 -27.47
CA ARG A 27 -16.53 -12.14 -26.16
C ARG A 27 -17.45 -12.55 -25.02
N GLU A 28 -17.07 -13.59 -24.29
CA GLU A 28 -17.82 -14.14 -23.15
C GLU A 28 -17.74 -13.27 -21.87
N ARG A 29 -16.82 -12.28 -21.79
CA ARG A 29 -16.60 -11.43 -20.61
C ARG A 29 -16.41 -9.95 -20.99
N ALA A 30 -16.60 -9.05 -20.02
CA ALA A 30 -16.32 -7.62 -20.18
C ALA A 30 -14.84 -7.36 -20.51
N PHE A 31 -14.57 -6.41 -21.40
CA PHE A 31 -13.24 -5.96 -21.77
C PHE A 31 -12.66 -5.04 -20.68
N THR A 32 -11.48 -5.32 -20.19
CA THR A 32 -10.85 -4.59 -19.09
C THR A 32 -9.72 -3.67 -19.58
N GLN A 33 -9.24 -2.78 -18.71
CA GLN A 33 -8.04 -1.99 -19.01
C GLN A 33 -6.80 -2.87 -19.24
N THR A 34 -6.74 -4.04 -18.61
CA THR A 34 -5.70 -5.03 -18.86
C THR A 34 -5.80 -5.58 -20.28
N ASP A 35 -7.01 -5.92 -20.73
CA ASP A 35 -7.26 -6.42 -22.09
C ASP A 35 -6.90 -5.34 -23.13
N LEU A 36 -7.18 -4.06 -22.84
CA LEU A 36 -6.79 -2.94 -23.70
C LEU A 36 -5.26 -2.88 -23.89
N ILE A 37 -4.50 -2.87 -22.80
CA ILE A 37 -3.03 -2.78 -22.86
C ILE A 37 -2.43 -4.04 -23.49
N THR A 38 -2.95 -5.22 -23.16
CA THR A 38 -2.51 -6.47 -23.78
C THR A 38 -2.83 -6.47 -25.29
N GLY A 39 -3.97 -5.94 -25.69
CA GLY A 39 -4.37 -5.82 -27.09
C GLY A 39 -3.49 -4.81 -27.87
N ILE A 40 -3.16 -3.65 -27.29
CA ILE A 40 -2.26 -2.66 -27.89
C ILE A 40 -0.84 -3.21 -28.13
N PHE A 41 -0.39 -4.14 -27.28
CA PHE A 41 0.95 -4.71 -27.32
C PHE A 41 0.93 -6.22 -27.56
N SER A 42 -0.01 -6.70 -28.40
CA SER A 42 -0.28 -8.13 -28.63
C SER A 42 0.93 -8.85 -29.23
N GLU A 43 1.62 -8.24 -30.21
CA GLU A 43 2.76 -8.84 -30.86
C GLU A 43 3.95 -9.04 -29.90
N TYR A 44 4.20 -8.06 -29.01
CA TYR A 44 5.18 -8.22 -27.95
C TYR A 44 4.78 -9.32 -26.97
N TYR A 45 3.51 -9.36 -26.60
CA TYR A 45 2.97 -10.34 -25.66
C TYR A 45 3.12 -11.78 -26.19
N ASP A 46 2.81 -11.98 -27.46
CA ASP A 46 2.91 -13.28 -28.13
C ASP A 46 4.35 -13.73 -28.38
N SER A 47 5.30 -12.77 -28.46
CA SER A 47 6.74 -13.04 -28.64
C SER A 47 7.45 -13.49 -27.35
N CYS A 48 6.79 -13.40 -26.21
CA CYS A 48 7.38 -13.65 -24.88
C CYS A 48 6.78 -14.89 -24.24
N ASP A 49 7.47 -16.00 -24.25
CA ASP A 49 7.04 -17.35 -23.82
C ASP A 49 6.54 -17.47 -22.36
N ASP A 50 6.55 -16.44 -21.50
CA ASP A 50 6.08 -16.54 -20.11
C ASP A 50 5.74 -15.19 -19.43
N LYS A 51 5.63 -14.06 -20.15
CA LYS A 51 5.37 -12.76 -19.53
C LYS A 51 3.88 -12.39 -19.54
N ILE A 52 3.18 -12.76 -18.50
CA ILE A 52 1.84 -12.19 -18.22
C ILE A 52 2.03 -10.76 -17.66
N PHE A 53 1.49 -9.76 -18.36
CA PHE A 53 1.39 -8.41 -17.79
C PHE A 53 0.47 -8.44 -16.56
N GLU A 54 1.04 -8.33 -15.37
CA GLU A 54 0.23 -8.24 -14.16
C GLU A 54 -0.63 -6.98 -14.18
N SER A 55 -1.91 -7.11 -13.82
CA SER A 55 -2.87 -5.99 -13.76
C SER A 55 -2.36 -4.83 -12.89
N SER A 56 -1.56 -5.13 -11.88
CA SER A 56 -0.92 -4.13 -11.00
C SER A 56 0.12 -3.28 -11.74
N SER A 57 0.94 -3.90 -12.59
CA SER A 57 1.95 -3.22 -13.41
C SER A 57 1.28 -2.36 -14.48
N ILE A 58 0.27 -2.90 -15.17
CA ILE A 58 -0.54 -2.18 -16.15
C ILE A 58 -1.20 -0.96 -15.53
N SER A 59 -1.82 -1.11 -14.36
CA SER A 59 -2.43 0.02 -13.64
C SER A 59 -1.42 1.13 -13.33
N ARG A 60 -0.17 0.79 -13.01
CA ARG A 60 0.90 1.76 -12.77
C ARG A 60 1.37 2.46 -14.04
N TRP A 61 1.44 1.77 -15.18
CA TRP A 61 1.75 2.38 -16.46
C TRP A 61 0.65 3.35 -16.90
N ILE A 62 -0.62 2.94 -16.79
CA ILE A 62 -1.78 3.78 -17.11
C ILE A 62 -1.80 5.03 -16.21
N LYS A 63 -1.46 4.91 -14.93
CA LYS A 63 -1.40 6.02 -13.97
C LYS A 63 -0.12 6.86 -14.12
N GLY A 64 0.86 6.44 -14.93
CA GLY A 64 2.14 7.13 -15.07
C GLY A 64 3.02 7.10 -13.81
N SER A 65 2.75 6.18 -12.88
CA SER A 65 3.56 5.99 -11.67
C SER A 65 4.75 5.06 -11.89
N ARG A 66 4.78 4.34 -13.00
CA ARG A 66 5.90 3.51 -13.45
C ARG A 66 6.07 3.64 -14.95
N PRO A 67 7.32 3.68 -15.49
CA PRO A 67 7.55 3.65 -16.92
C PRO A 67 7.14 2.29 -17.50
N VAL A 68 6.79 2.29 -18.77
CA VAL A 68 6.64 1.07 -19.55
C VAL A 68 8.00 0.34 -19.59
N PRO A 69 8.07 -1.00 -19.55
CA PRO A 69 9.31 -1.75 -19.55
C PRO A 69 10.20 -1.41 -20.75
N ALA A 70 11.51 -1.32 -20.52
CA ALA A 70 12.47 -0.96 -21.57
C ALA A 70 12.53 -1.97 -22.71
N ASP A 71 12.36 -3.26 -22.40
CA ASP A 71 12.31 -4.34 -23.40
C ASP A 71 11.10 -4.22 -24.33
N LEU A 72 9.93 -3.83 -23.81
CA LEU A 72 8.75 -3.54 -24.63
C LEU A 72 8.97 -2.29 -25.51
N ILE A 73 9.56 -1.23 -24.95
CA ILE A 73 9.89 -0.02 -25.72
C ILE A 73 10.85 -0.35 -26.86
N ASN A 74 11.89 -1.13 -26.59
CA ASN A 74 12.88 -1.51 -27.62
C ASN A 74 12.26 -2.39 -28.69
N PHE A 75 11.39 -3.34 -28.31
CA PHE A 75 10.69 -4.20 -29.27
C PHE A 75 9.92 -3.38 -30.33
N TYR A 76 9.11 -2.42 -29.90
CA TYR A 76 8.34 -1.59 -30.83
C TYR A 76 9.15 -0.47 -31.50
N ARG A 77 10.27 -0.06 -30.91
CA ARG A 77 11.22 0.83 -31.60
C ARG A 77 11.88 0.14 -32.78
N ASP A 78 12.19 -1.15 -32.65
CA ASP A 78 12.84 -1.95 -33.69
C ASP A 78 11.85 -2.45 -34.75
N ASN A 79 10.59 -2.74 -34.37
CA ASN A 79 9.54 -3.25 -35.27
C ASN A 79 8.69 -2.15 -35.92
N GLY A 80 8.77 -0.90 -35.42
CA GLY A 80 8.06 0.25 -35.97
C GLY A 80 6.66 0.47 -35.39
N CYS A 81 6.11 1.65 -35.71
CA CYS A 81 4.80 2.06 -35.21
C CYS A 81 3.63 1.35 -35.86
N GLU A 82 3.82 0.81 -37.06
CA GLU A 82 2.80 0.07 -37.79
C GLU A 82 2.34 -1.15 -37.03
N SER A 83 3.26 -1.84 -36.34
CA SER A 83 2.96 -2.98 -35.48
C SER A 83 1.95 -2.62 -34.37
N ILE A 84 2.16 -1.52 -33.63
CA ILE A 84 1.20 -1.06 -32.61
C ILE A 84 -0.15 -0.68 -33.24
N GLY A 85 -0.13 -0.08 -34.43
CA GLY A 85 -1.33 0.29 -35.18
C GLY A 85 -2.17 -0.91 -35.57
N TYR A 86 -1.56 -1.97 -36.08
CA TYR A 86 -2.23 -3.23 -36.40
C TYR A 86 -2.75 -3.95 -35.15
N ASP A 87 -1.95 -4.04 -34.10
CA ASP A 87 -2.37 -4.60 -32.82
C ASP A 87 -3.61 -3.86 -32.25
N PHE A 88 -3.61 -2.52 -32.35
CA PHE A 88 -4.73 -1.70 -31.92
C PHE A 88 -5.97 -1.95 -32.79
N GLN A 89 -5.80 -2.04 -34.12
CA GLN A 89 -6.88 -2.31 -35.04
C GLN A 89 -7.53 -3.66 -34.78
N ASP A 90 -6.74 -4.70 -34.65
CA ASP A 90 -7.22 -6.07 -34.51
C ASP A 90 -7.87 -6.34 -33.14
N ASN A 91 -7.37 -5.71 -32.07
CA ASN A 91 -7.75 -6.06 -30.71
C ASN A 91 -8.56 -5.00 -29.94
N CYS A 92 -8.55 -3.72 -30.38
CA CYS A 92 -9.07 -2.63 -29.58
C CYS A 92 -10.12 -1.76 -30.28
N VAL A 93 -10.19 -1.69 -31.59
CA VAL A 93 -11.09 -0.80 -32.34
C VAL A 93 -12.55 -1.03 -32.02
N ASP A 94 -12.98 -2.28 -31.87
CA ASP A 94 -14.36 -2.68 -31.58
C ASP A 94 -14.92 -2.14 -30.26
N VAL A 95 -14.04 -1.79 -29.31
CA VAL A 95 -14.43 -1.22 -28.01
C VAL A 95 -14.40 0.31 -27.99
N VAL A 96 -13.84 0.98 -29.01
CA VAL A 96 -13.85 2.44 -29.14
C VAL A 96 -15.23 2.89 -29.61
N TYR A 97 -15.79 3.91 -28.93
CA TYR A 97 -17.12 4.43 -29.26
C TYR A 97 -17.13 5.24 -30.57
N ASP A 98 -16.14 6.10 -30.75
CA ASP A 98 -15.98 6.99 -31.90
C ASP A 98 -14.48 7.16 -32.18
N LEU A 99 -14.00 6.45 -33.20
CA LEU A 99 -12.60 6.46 -33.61
C LEU A 99 -12.16 7.82 -34.14
N SER A 100 -13.03 8.53 -34.84
CA SER A 100 -12.75 9.85 -35.34
C SER A 100 -12.60 10.86 -34.21
N ASN A 101 -13.43 10.80 -33.18
CA ASN A 101 -13.29 11.65 -32.00
C ASN A 101 -12.00 11.36 -31.25
N LEU A 102 -11.64 10.08 -31.08
CA LEU A 102 -10.36 9.67 -30.49
C LEU A 102 -9.18 10.25 -31.26
N CYS A 103 -9.18 10.12 -32.60
CA CYS A 103 -8.17 10.70 -33.47
C CYS A 103 -8.02 12.20 -33.24
N ASN A 104 -9.11 12.95 -33.25
CA ASN A 104 -9.11 14.41 -33.04
C ASN A 104 -8.58 14.84 -31.68
N GLU A 105 -8.92 14.08 -30.59
CA GLU A 105 -8.38 14.35 -29.26
C GLU A 105 -6.87 14.10 -29.21
N LEU A 106 -6.35 13.08 -29.88
CA LEU A 106 -4.93 12.77 -29.95
C LEU A 106 -4.16 13.78 -30.83
N VAL A 107 -4.72 14.21 -31.97
CA VAL A 107 -4.17 15.31 -32.80
C VAL A 107 -4.04 16.57 -31.95
N THR A 108 -5.08 16.89 -31.20
CA THR A 108 -5.10 18.09 -30.31
C THR A 108 -4.03 17.95 -29.21
N LEU A 109 -3.83 16.74 -28.66
CA LEU A 109 -2.79 16.47 -27.65
C LEU A 109 -1.39 16.71 -28.22
N VAL A 110 -1.08 16.14 -29.40
CA VAL A 110 0.23 16.26 -30.06
C VAL A 110 0.53 17.70 -30.43
N SER A 111 -0.45 18.38 -31.06
CA SER A 111 -0.31 19.79 -31.50
C SER A 111 -0.03 20.74 -30.33
N ASN A 112 -0.64 20.51 -29.17
CA ASN A 112 -0.52 21.38 -28.00
C ASN A 112 0.63 20.98 -27.06
N ASP A 113 1.41 19.94 -27.36
CA ASP A 113 2.57 19.57 -26.54
C ASP A 113 3.80 20.43 -26.91
N TYR A 114 4.04 21.47 -26.12
CA TYR A 114 5.19 22.39 -26.33
C TYR A 114 6.55 21.76 -25.98
N SER A 115 6.56 20.55 -25.44
CA SER A 115 7.80 19.82 -25.16
C SER A 115 8.24 18.93 -26.32
N LEU A 116 7.44 18.84 -27.39
CA LEU A 116 7.81 18.26 -28.66
C LEU A 116 8.34 19.35 -29.59
N SER A 117 9.43 19.07 -30.33
CA SER A 117 9.88 19.94 -31.42
C SER A 117 8.85 19.93 -32.56
N GLU A 118 8.79 21.01 -33.33
CA GLU A 118 7.88 21.06 -34.49
C GLU A 118 8.19 19.95 -35.52
N GLU A 119 9.45 19.59 -35.65
CA GLU A 119 9.89 18.47 -36.50
C GLU A 119 9.28 17.13 -36.03
N LYS A 120 9.31 16.86 -34.72
CA LYS A 120 8.72 15.65 -34.15
C LYS A 120 7.20 15.65 -34.16
N LYS A 121 6.56 16.81 -34.02
CA LYS A 121 5.10 16.92 -34.22
C LYS A 121 4.70 16.59 -35.65
N ASN A 122 5.42 17.11 -36.63
CA ASN A 122 5.14 16.83 -38.04
C ASN A 122 5.40 15.36 -38.40
N GLU A 123 6.36 14.71 -37.74
CA GLU A 123 6.60 13.30 -37.91
C GLU A 123 5.44 12.43 -37.36
N ILE A 124 4.82 12.84 -36.26
CA ILE A 124 3.68 12.14 -35.65
C ILE A 124 2.36 12.48 -36.37
N LEU A 125 2.17 13.73 -36.76
CA LEU A 125 0.98 14.26 -37.44
C LEU A 125 1.10 14.17 -38.99
N ILE A 126 1.44 12.99 -39.51
CA ILE A 126 1.41 12.78 -40.96
C ILE A 126 -0.02 12.96 -41.49
N ASP A 127 -0.19 13.39 -42.73
CA ASP A 127 -1.52 13.55 -43.36
C ASP A 127 -2.34 12.26 -43.21
N ILE A 128 -3.44 12.34 -42.42
CA ILE A 128 -4.25 11.20 -42.04
C ILE A 128 -5.61 11.33 -42.72
N ASP A 129 -6.01 10.33 -43.49
CA ASP A 129 -7.39 10.21 -43.90
C ASP A 129 -8.23 9.69 -42.72
N THR A 130 -8.92 10.61 -42.03
CA THR A 130 -9.77 10.24 -40.87
C THR A 130 -10.97 9.38 -41.22
N THR A 131 -11.21 9.10 -42.50
CA THR A 131 -12.25 8.18 -42.98
C THR A 131 -11.73 6.75 -43.18
N ASP A 132 -10.40 6.55 -43.23
CA ASP A 132 -9.76 5.25 -43.30
C ASP A 132 -9.37 4.74 -41.90
N GLU A 133 -10.04 3.68 -41.46
CA GLU A 133 -9.82 3.09 -40.15
C GLU A 133 -8.36 2.62 -39.95
N SER A 134 -7.73 2.06 -40.97
CA SER A 134 -6.37 1.58 -40.89
C SER A 134 -5.36 2.71 -40.74
N GLU A 135 -5.54 3.84 -41.45
CA GLU A 135 -4.69 5.02 -41.31
C GLU A 135 -4.83 5.65 -39.93
N VAL A 136 -6.07 5.73 -39.39
CA VAL A 136 -6.33 6.23 -38.03
C VAL A 136 -5.66 5.32 -36.99
N CYS A 137 -5.71 4.01 -37.15
CA CYS A 137 -5.05 3.06 -36.23
C CYS A 137 -3.51 3.16 -36.32
N CYS A 138 -2.95 3.33 -37.50
CA CYS A 138 -1.51 3.59 -37.65
C CYS A 138 -1.09 4.90 -37.00
N PHE A 139 -1.90 5.95 -37.10
CA PHE A 139 -1.66 7.21 -36.38
C PHE A 139 -1.72 7.02 -34.85
N ILE A 140 -2.69 6.28 -34.33
CA ILE A 140 -2.78 5.95 -32.91
C ILE A 140 -1.50 5.18 -32.48
N GLY A 141 -1.03 4.24 -33.30
CA GLY A 141 0.24 3.54 -33.08
C GLY A 141 1.44 4.48 -33.00
N ASN A 142 1.53 5.48 -33.90
CA ASN A 142 2.56 6.53 -33.89
C ASN A 142 2.53 7.35 -32.58
N VAL A 143 1.35 7.74 -32.13
CA VAL A 143 1.20 8.51 -30.89
C VAL A 143 1.59 7.68 -29.67
N ILE A 144 1.20 6.38 -29.65
CA ILE A 144 1.56 5.47 -28.56
C ILE A 144 3.08 5.24 -28.55
N LEU A 145 3.70 4.97 -29.69
CA LEU A 145 5.14 4.79 -29.79
C LEU A 145 5.90 6.05 -29.34
N ALA A 146 5.48 7.22 -29.80
CA ALA A 146 6.06 8.48 -29.35
C ALA A 146 5.90 8.70 -27.84
N ALA A 147 4.82 8.20 -27.26
CA ALA A 147 4.53 8.35 -25.83
C ALA A 147 5.36 7.39 -24.94
N ILE A 148 5.59 6.14 -25.38
CA ILE A 148 6.43 5.18 -24.66
C ILE A 148 7.93 5.44 -24.83
N ASP A 149 8.34 6.03 -25.95
CA ASP A 149 9.75 6.33 -26.26
C ASP A 149 10.27 7.58 -25.51
N ARG A 150 9.40 8.33 -24.84
CA ARG A 150 9.82 9.49 -24.07
C ARG A 150 10.44 9.09 -22.76
N PRO A 151 11.57 9.72 -22.38
CA PRO A 151 12.20 9.41 -21.10
C PRO A 151 11.21 9.69 -19.96
N PHE A 152 11.09 8.73 -19.05
CA PHE A 152 10.38 8.92 -17.81
C PHE A 152 11.06 10.05 -17.04
N ILE A 153 10.41 11.20 -16.99
CA ILE A 153 10.89 12.33 -16.21
C ILE A 153 10.45 12.06 -14.77
N SER A 154 11.35 11.47 -13.95
CA SER A 154 11.15 11.51 -12.52
C SER A 154 11.03 12.96 -12.08
N ALA A 155 10.11 13.24 -11.16
CA ALA A 155 9.71 14.61 -10.78
C ALA A 155 10.84 15.50 -10.19
N ASP A 156 12.06 15.01 -10.07
CA ASP A 156 13.21 15.70 -9.45
C ASP A 156 13.78 16.90 -10.25
N LYS A 157 13.35 17.15 -11.48
CA LYS A 157 13.85 18.29 -12.29
C LYS A 157 12.79 19.25 -12.81
N ALA A 158 11.53 19.09 -12.50
CA ALA A 158 10.50 20.04 -12.86
C ALA A 158 10.36 21.11 -11.77
N ILE A 159 10.95 22.28 -11.99
CA ILE A 159 10.46 23.52 -11.38
C ILE A 159 9.03 23.69 -11.89
N LEU A 160 8.07 23.28 -11.07
CA LEU A 160 6.65 23.30 -11.41
C LEU A 160 6.20 24.75 -11.60
N PRO A 161 5.66 25.14 -12.76
CA PRO A 161 4.92 26.38 -12.84
C PRO A 161 3.65 26.23 -12.00
N THR A 162 3.48 27.09 -11.03
CA THR A 162 2.51 27.07 -9.93
C THR A 162 1.03 27.20 -10.36
N SER A 163 0.67 27.04 -11.63
CA SER A 163 -0.65 27.45 -12.12
C SER A 163 -1.49 26.40 -12.87
N ALA A 164 -1.08 25.13 -13.02
CA ALA A 164 -1.78 24.22 -13.93
C ALA A 164 -1.89 22.72 -13.53
N ILE A 165 -1.44 22.28 -12.35
CA ILE A 165 -1.51 20.87 -11.96
C ILE A 165 -2.75 20.63 -11.10
N THR A 166 -3.62 19.72 -11.51
CA THR A 166 -4.69 19.21 -10.64
C THR A 166 -4.09 18.26 -9.61
N VAL A 167 -4.50 18.39 -8.36
CA VAL A 167 -3.94 17.69 -7.20
C VAL A 167 -4.13 16.18 -7.28
N THR A 168 -5.16 15.70 -7.98
CA THR A 168 -5.40 14.29 -8.29
C THR A 168 -4.30 13.67 -9.16
N GLU A 169 -3.44 14.47 -9.78
CA GLU A 169 -2.27 14.01 -10.53
C GLU A 169 -1.02 13.83 -9.64
N CYS A 170 -1.08 14.31 -8.40
CA CYS A 170 0.06 14.28 -7.47
C CYS A 170 -0.08 13.29 -6.33
N ILE A 171 -1.31 12.96 -5.91
CA ILE A 171 -1.58 12.01 -4.83
C ILE A 171 -2.53 10.94 -5.38
N PHE A 172 -2.11 9.69 -5.28
CA PHE A 172 -2.94 8.54 -5.64
C PHE A 172 -3.75 8.06 -4.44
N GLY A 173 -4.95 7.53 -4.70
CA GLY A 173 -5.80 6.97 -3.64
C GLY A 173 -6.50 7.99 -2.75
N ALA A 174 -6.33 9.32 -2.98
CA ALA A 174 -7.04 10.38 -2.25
C ALA A 174 -8.33 10.84 -2.96
N GLU A 175 -8.84 10.05 -3.88
CA GLU A 175 -10.11 10.32 -4.56
C GLU A 175 -11.28 10.13 -3.59
N VAL A 176 -12.29 10.99 -3.71
CA VAL A 176 -13.49 10.85 -2.87
C VAL A 176 -14.23 9.57 -3.26
N PRO A 177 -14.47 8.63 -2.33
CA PRO A 177 -15.29 7.46 -2.59
C PRO A 177 -16.70 7.86 -3.01
N VAL A 178 -17.34 7.04 -3.85
CA VAL A 178 -18.73 7.27 -4.25
C VAL A 178 -19.62 7.18 -2.99
N PRO A 179 -20.52 8.15 -2.74
CA PRO A 179 -21.49 8.03 -1.66
C PRO A 179 -22.36 6.78 -1.82
N CYS A 180 -22.94 6.30 -0.73
CA CYS A 180 -23.87 5.18 -0.77
C CYS A 180 -24.97 5.40 -1.82
N ARG A 181 -25.47 4.29 -2.41
CA ARG A 181 -26.43 4.33 -3.52
C ARG A 181 -27.71 5.06 -3.18
N TYR A 182 -28.18 4.94 -1.92
CA TYR A 182 -29.46 5.45 -1.47
C TYR A 182 -29.32 6.53 -0.40
N PHE A 183 -28.43 7.50 -0.65
CA PHE A 183 -28.30 8.67 0.22
C PHE A 183 -29.58 9.53 0.19
N CYS A 184 -30.17 9.79 1.36
CA CYS A 184 -31.48 10.49 1.50
C CYS A 184 -31.56 11.38 2.75
N GLY A 185 -32.53 12.28 2.76
CA GLY A 185 -32.98 13.02 3.94
C GLY A 185 -32.00 14.04 4.52
N ARG A 186 -31.00 14.54 3.72
CA ARG A 186 -29.94 15.43 4.20
C ARG A 186 -29.67 16.65 3.33
N ASP A 187 -30.60 16.98 2.42
CA ASP A 187 -30.36 18.08 1.46
C ASP A 187 -30.17 19.43 2.14
N THR A 188 -30.97 19.71 3.17
CA THR A 188 -30.91 20.97 3.92
C THR A 188 -29.58 21.07 4.69
N GLU A 189 -29.19 20.00 5.37
CA GLU A 189 -27.93 19.97 6.13
C GLU A 189 -26.69 20.08 5.21
N LEU A 190 -26.76 19.56 3.96
CA LEU A 190 -25.69 19.78 2.97
C LEU A 190 -25.51 21.26 2.61
N ASP A 191 -26.59 22.00 2.44
CA ASP A 191 -26.55 23.43 2.14
C ASP A 191 -26.13 24.26 3.37
N GLU A 192 -26.52 23.86 4.57
CA GLU A 192 -26.03 24.42 5.83
C GLU A 192 -24.54 24.19 6.03
N LEU A 193 -24.05 22.95 5.76
CA LEU A 193 -22.63 22.63 5.80
C LEU A 193 -21.84 23.47 4.79
N HIS A 194 -22.40 23.68 3.58
CA HIS A 194 -21.77 24.49 2.58
C HIS A 194 -21.58 25.94 3.06
N THR A 195 -22.63 26.53 3.64
CA THR A 195 -22.57 27.87 4.25
C THR A 195 -21.53 27.94 5.36
N ALA A 196 -21.55 26.98 6.29
CA ALA A 196 -20.58 26.92 7.37
C ALA A 196 -19.13 26.81 6.87
N LEU A 197 -18.88 26.05 5.79
CA LEU A 197 -17.55 25.88 5.22
C LEU A 197 -17.05 27.12 4.46
N GLN A 198 -17.96 27.95 3.93
CA GLN A 198 -17.58 29.25 3.35
C GLN A 198 -17.19 30.26 4.43
N GLU A 199 -17.84 30.23 5.59
CA GLU A 199 -17.57 31.15 6.70
C GLU A 199 -16.34 30.76 7.53
N HIS A 200 -16.19 29.47 7.82
CA HIS A 200 -15.21 28.98 8.78
C HIS A 200 -14.01 28.25 8.17
N SER A 201 -14.06 27.83 6.91
CA SER A 201 -13.05 27.06 6.16
C SER A 201 -12.61 25.74 6.78
N LYS A 202 -12.77 25.51 8.07
CA LYS A 202 -12.46 24.26 8.80
C LYS A 202 -13.68 23.85 9.61
N VAL A 203 -14.31 22.73 9.23
CA VAL A 203 -15.54 22.26 9.81
C VAL A 203 -15.38 20.83 10.32
N PHE A 204 -15.79 20.60 11.56
CA PHE A 204 -15.84 19.28 12.18
C PHE A 204 -17.29 18.79 12.19
N ILE A 205 -17.64 17.81 11.37
CA ILE A 205 -18.93 17.14 11.36
C ILE A 205 -18.96 16.16 12.53
N LYS A 206 -19.66 16.55 13.59
CA LYS A 206 -19.81 15.75 14.81
C LYS A 206 -21.14 15.03 14.83
N GLY A 207 -21.15 13.77 15.23
CA GLY A 207 -22.35 12.96 15.41
C GLY A 207 -22.01 11.56 15.90
N PHE A 208 -23.03 10.79 16.26
CA PHE A 208 -22.87 9.42 16.72
C PHE A 208 -22.30 8.51 15.63
N ALA A 209 -21.77 7.35 16.03
CA ALA A 209 -21.36 6.30 15.10
C ALA A 209 -22.58 5.80 14.29
N GLY A 210 -22.39 5.47 13.02
CA GLY A 210 -23.46 4.94 12.17
C GLY A 210 -24.54 5.94 11.72
N ILE A 211 -24.40 7.23 12.05
CA ILE A 211 -25.38 8.28 11.66
C ILE A 211 -25.23 8.73 10.20
N GLY A 212 -24.17 8.29 9.52
CA GLY A 212 -23.90 8.62 8.13
C GLY A 212 -22.97 9.82 7.90
N LYS A 213 -22.09 10.19 8.85
CA LYS A 213 -21.14 11.32 8.68
C LYS A 213 -20.22 11.18 7.48
N SER A 214 -19.67 10.00 7.28
CA SER A 214 -18.77 9.70 6.14
C SER A 214 -19.54 9.82 4.83
N GLU A 215 -20.74 9.26 4.75
CA GLU A 215 -21.62 9.37 3.58
C GLU A 215 -22.05 10.81 3.31
N PHE A 216 -22.32 11.57 4.37
CA PHE A 216 -22.65 12.97 4.29
C PHE A 216 -21.50 13.82 3.73
N ALA A 217 -20.26 13.55 4.17
CA ALA A 217 -19.06 14.21 3.64
C ALA A 217 -18.81 13.84 2.16
N LYS A 218 -18.99 12.57 1.79
CA LYS A 218 -18.90 12.10 0.38
C LYS A 218 -19.99 12.73 -0.49
N ALA A 219 -21.24 12.81 0.00
CA ALA A 219 -22.35 13.45 -0.70
C ALA A 219 -22.10 14.95 -0.88
N TYR A 220 -21.55 15.63 0.13
CA TYR A 220 -21.13 17.02 0.03
C TYR A 220 -20.09 17.21 -1.09
N ALA A 221 -19.03 16.39 -1.09
CA ALA A 221 -18.00 16.44 -2.12
C ALA A 221 -18.56 16.23 -3.53
N LYS A 222 -19.53 15.30 -3.68
CA LYS A 222 -20.19 15.05 -4.97
C LYS A 222 -21.07 16.24 -5.40
N LYS A 223 -21.88 16.79 -4.47
CA LYS A 223 -22.81 17.92 -4.75
C LYS A 223 -22.05 19.17 -5.18
N TYR A 224 -20.95 19.51 -4.46
CA TYR A 224 -20.18 20.75 -4.66
C TYR A 224 -18.86 20.56 -5.45
N LYS A 225 -18.69 19.40 -6.15
CA LYS A 225 -17.48 19.08 -6.91
C LYS A 225 -17.06 20.19 -7.88
N LYS A 226 -18.02 20.88 -8.50
CA LYS A 226 -17.74 21.92 -9.51
C LYS A 226 -17.17 23.22 -8.92
N GLU A 227 -17.33 23.44 -7.63
CA GLU A 227 -16.87 24.63 -6.91
C GLU A 227 -15.46 24.45 -6.34
N CYS A 228 -14.97 23.21 -6.29
CA CYS A 228 -13.65 22.88 -5.81
C CYS A 228 -12.77 22.49 -6.98
N ARG A 229 -11.58 23.11 -7.06
CA ARG A 229 -10.55 22.72 -8.02
C ARG A 229 -9.99 21.35 -7.71
N ASN A 230 -9.81 21.07 -6.42
CA ASN A 230 -9.25 19.83 -5.91
C ASN A 230 -10.07 19.35 -4.73
N ILE A 231 -10.34 18.05 -4.66
CA ILE A 231 -10.95 17.40 -3.48
C ILE A 231 -10.11 16.18 -3.14
N LEU A 232 -9.63 16.13 -1.91
CA LEU A 232 -8.86 15.02 -1.36
C LEU A 232 -9.64 14.38 -0.23
N TYR A 233 -9.62 13.06 -0.15
CA TYR A 233 -10.28 12.28 0.89
C TYR A 233 -9.27 11.35 1.55
N PHE A 234 -9.16 11.43 2.86
CA PHE A 234 -8.27 10.60 3.67
C PHE A 234 -9.03 9.96 4.82
N ASN A 235 -8.76 8.69 5.06
CA ASN A 235 -9.17 8.00 6.28
C ASN A 235 -8.13 8.24 7.38
N TYR A 236 -8.58 8.65 8.56
CA TYR A 236 -7.72 8.87 9.72
C TYR A 236 -7.52 7.57 10.52
N HIS A 237 -6.28 7.16 10.72
CA HIS A 237 -5.92 5.91 11.39
C HIS A 237 -5.18 6.09 12.72
N GLY A 238 -5.28 7.27 13.35
CA GLY A 238 -4.74 7.52 14.69
C GLY A 238 -3.61 8.55 14.78
N SER A 239 -3.02 8.95 13.64
CA SER A 239 -2.01 10.03 13.58
C SER A 239 -2.11 10.79 12.26
N LEU A 240 -2.28 12.11 12.33
CA LEU A 240 -2.24 12.98 11.15
C LEU A 240 -0.86 12.97 10.49
N LYS A 241 0.21 12.87 11.30
CA LYS A 241 1.56 12.82 10.78
C LYS A 241 1.78 11.55 9.96
N GLU A 242 1.40 10.39 10.49
CA GLU A 242 1.49 9.12 9.76
C GLU A 242 0.61 9.14 8.51
N MET A 243 -0.66 9.54 8.63
CA MET A 243 -1.56 9.67 7.48
C MET A 243 -0.96 10.52 6.34
N ILE A 244 -0.30 11.63 6.70
CA ILE A 244 0.37 12.51 5.72
C ILE A 244 1.63 11.85 5.16
N THR A 245 2.40 11.13 5.98
CA THR A 245 3.61 10.43 5.55
C THR A 245 3.32 9.27 4.62
N ASP A 246 2.20 8.58 4.86
CA ASP A 246 1.79 7.38 4.11
C ASP A 246 1.00 7.70 2.83
N MET A 247 0.82 9.00 2.48
CA MET A 247 0.21 9.37 1.21
C MET A 247 1.03 8.84 0.03
N ASP A 248 0.36 8.25 -0.96
CA ASP A 248 1.01 7.83 -2.22
C ASP A 248 1.23 9.08 -3.10
N PHE A 249 2.42 9.65 -3.04
CA PHE A 249 2.80 10.90 -3.69
C PHE A 249 3.76 10.68 -4.86
N VAL A 250 3.44 11.24 -6.02
CA VAL A 250 4.23 11.11 -7.27
C VAL A 250 5.70 11.52 -7.12
N GLY A 251 6.01 12.38 -6.15
CA GLY A 251 7.37 12.87 -5.91
C GLY A 251 8.21 12.01 -4.95
N ASP A 252 7.69 10.86 -4.50
CA ASP A 252 8.41 9.99 -3.59
C ASP A 252 9.37 9.07 -4.33
N ASN A 253 10.56 8.90 -3.76
CA ASN A 253 11.54 7.92 -4.20
C ASN A 253 11.61 6.78 -3.19
N ILE A 254 11.97 5.60 -3.66
CA ILE A 254 12.15 4.38 -2.83
C ILE A 254 13.18 4.62 -1.70
N SER A 255 14.16 5.50 -1.95
CA SER A 255 15.21 5.85 -0.99
C SER A 255 14.82 6.95 0.01
N ASP A 256 13.59 7.50 -0.10
CA ASP A 256 13.15 8.55 0.82
C ASP A 256 12.81 7.94 2.18
N ASP A 257 13.45 8.44 3.20
CA ASP A 257 13.07 8.14 4.58
C ASP A 257 11.74 8.82 4.96
N GLU A 258 11.14 8.38 6.05
CA GLU A 258 9.89 8.90 6.60
C GLU A 258 9.89 10.43 6.74
N HIS A 259 10.99 11.01 7.19
CA HIS A 259 11.12 12.46 7.37
C HIS A 259 11.12 13.21 6.03
N THR A 260 11.78 12.68 5.04
CA THR A 260 11.83 13.24 3.67
C THR A 260 10.47 13.17 3.01
N ARG A 261 9.78 12.02 3.06
CA ARG A 261 8.40 11.85 2.56
C ARG A 261 7.47 12.85 3.23
N PHE A 262 7.44 12.88 4.57
CA PHE A 262 6.63 13.83 5.32
C PHE A 262 6.88 15.28 4.92
N THR A 263 8.15 15.69 4.75
CA THR A 263 8.51 17.05 4.36
C THR A 263 8.03 17.41 2.96
N LYS A 264 8.10 16.47 1.99
CA LYS A 264 7.59 16.64 0.63
C LYS A 264 6.07 16.81 0.65
N HIS A 265 5.35 15.92 1.35
CA HIS A 265 3.89 15.91 1.42
C HIS A 265 3.33 17.16 2.11
N ILE A 266 3.94 17.58 3.22
CA ILE A 266 3.57 18.83 3.91
C ILE A 266 3.74 20.05 3.01
N ARG A 267 4.85 20.13 2.27
CA ARG A 267 5.09 21.24 1.33
C ARG A 267 4.00 21.31 0.27
N PHE A 268 3.58 20.17 -0.22
CA PHE A 268 2.48 20.05 -1.17
C PHE A 268 1.15 20.50 -0.54
N LEU A 269 0.75 19.95 0.63
CA LEU A 269 -0.51 20.33 1.30
C LEU A 269 -0.56 21.82 1.65
N LYS A 270 0.56 22.43 2.03
CA LYS A 270 0.68 23.88 2.27
C LYS A 270 0.47 24.73 1.01
N SER A 271 0.68 24.18 -0.18
CA SER A 271 0.47 24.89 -1.44
C SER A 271 -1.01 25.01 -1.84
N LEU A 272 -1.90 24.19 -1.23
CA LEU A 272 -3.33 24.21 -1.50
C LEU A 272 -3.99 25.50 -0.98
N ARG A 273 -4.98 26.01 -1.74
CA ARG A 273 -5.69 27.25 -1.45
C ARG A 273 -7.17 26.99 -1.17
N SER A 274 -7.94 28.05 -0.93
CA SER A 274 -9.37 28.00 -0.62
C SER A 274 -10.26 27.38 -1.71
N ASP A 275 -9.74 27.17 -2.90
CA ASP A 275 -10.36 26.43 -4.00
C ASP A 275 -10.18 24.90 -3.89
N SER A 276 -9.49 24.44 -2.85
CA SER A 276 -9.24 23.04 -2.58
C SER A 276 -9.90 22.61 -1.27
N LEU A 277 -10.47 21.40 -1.27
CA LEU A 277 -11.12 20.77 -0.13
C LEU A 277 -10.35 19.51 0.27
N ILE A 278 -10.07 19.36 1.56
CA ILE A 278 -9.56 18.13 2.16
C ILE A 278 -10.64 17.58 3.09
N ILE A 279 -11.00 16.32 2.91
CA ILE A 279 -11.88 15.59 3.82
C ILE A 279 -11.04 14.59 4.60
N ILE A 280 -11.08 14.65 5.92
CA ILE A 280 -10.42 13.72 6.83
C ILE A 280 -11.52 12.98 7.60
N ASP A 281 -11.73 11.74 7.21
CA ASP A 281 -12.78 10.91 7.76
C ASP A 281 -12.29 10.14 9.00
N ASN A 282 -13.22 9.86 9.95
CA ASN A 282 -12.95 9.13 11.19
C ASN A 282 -11.93 9.78 12.14
N PHE A 283 -11.83 11.10 12.17
CA PHE A 283 -10.98 11.83 13.12
C PHE A 283 -11.57 11.78 14.53
N ASN A 284 -11.36 10.69 15.26
CA ASN A 284 -12.01 10.38 16.53
C ASN A 284 -11.15 10.61 17.77
N LEU A 285 -10.03 11.31 17.66
CA LEU A 285 -9.19 11.73 18.78
C LEU A 285 -9.56 13.14 19.26
N THR A 286 -9.45 13.37 20.56
CA THR A 286 -9.65 14.71 21.15
C THR A 286 -8.46 15.63 20.88
N SER A 287 -7.28 15.08 20.66
CA SER A 287 -6.06 15.84 20.34
C SER A 287 -5.13 15.02 19.46
N ASP A 288 -4.60 15.66 18.43
CA ASP A 288 -3.50 15.16 17.61
C ASP A 288 -2.45 16.28 17.55
N SER A 289 -1.19 15.95 17.77
CA SER A 289 -0.10 16.92 17.84
C SER A 289 0.07 17.77 16.59
N PHE A 290 -0.33 17.25 15.44
CA PHE A 290 -0.23 17.92 14.15
C PHE A 290 -1.48 18.72 13.76
N LEU A 291 -2.61 18.51 14.43
CA LEU A 291 -3.89 19.16 14.11
C LEU A 291 -3.75 20.69 14.09
N SER A 292 -3.13 21.29 15.10
CA SER A 292 -2.93 22.74 15.20
C SER A 292 -2.14 23.32 14.02
N THR A 293 -1.26 22.53 13.42
CA THR A 293 -0.50 22.92 12.23
C THR A 293 -1.37 22.80 10.98
N LEU A 294 -2.10 21.69 10.83
CA LEU A 294 -2.89 21.37 9.64
C LEU A 294 -4.05 22.35 9.44
N ILE A 295 -4.77 22.71 10.51
CA ILE A 295 -5.89 23.67 10.44
C ILE A 295 -5.48 25.08 9.99
N ASN A 296 -4.19 25.43 10.07
CA ASN A 296 -3.68 26.72 9.60
C ASN A 296 -3.38 26.77 8.09
N TYR A 297 -3.59 25.66 7.36
CA TYR A 297 -3.39 25.64 5.90
C TYR A 297 -4.50 26.41 5.17
N GLY A 298 -4.20 26.91 3.98
CA GLY A 298 -5.09 27.81 3.23
C GLY A 298 -6.29 27.13 2.56
N CYS A 299 -6.35 25.78 2.50
CA CYS A 299 -7.44 25.02 1.91
C CYS A 299 -8.64 24.88 2.85
N LYS A 300 -9.80 24.52 2.31
CA LYS A 300 -10.98 24.13 3.09
C LYS A 300 -10.81 22.72 3.63
N MET A 301 -11.30 22.43 4.84
CA MET A 301 -11.23 21.10 5.44
C MET A 301 -12.55 20.72 6.09
N ILE A 302 -12.92 19.45 5.90
CA ILE A 302 -13.99 18.78 6.60
C ILE A 302 -13.37 17.61 7.37
N PHE A 303 -13.65 17.54 8.66
CA PHE A 303 -13.31 16.40 9.51
C PHE A 303 -14.61 15.72 9.95
N THR A 304 -14.71 14.40 9.83
CA THR A 304 -15.79 13.67 10.48
C THR A 304 -15.30 13.13 11.81
N THR A 305 -16.07 13.33 12.88
CA THR A 305 -15.65 12.98 14.24
C THR A 305 -16.80 12.52 15.12
N ARG A 306 -16.46 11.72 16.12
CA ARG A 306 -17.35 11.38 17.26
C ARG A 306 -16.93 12.12 18.53
N SER A 307 -15.70 12.68 18.53
CA SER A 307 -15.08 13.28 19.69
C SER A 307 -15.43 14.77 19.84
N ASN A 308 -15.33 15.28 21.06
CA ASN A 308 -15.37 16.71 21.31
C ASN A 308 -14.02 17.31 20.92
N ILE A 309 -14.03 18.26 20.01
CA ILE A 309 -12.85 18.96 19.51
C ILE A 309 -12.93 20.42 19.98
N ASP A 310 -11.83 20.92 20.50
CA ASP A 310 -11.78 22.30 21.06
C ASP A 310 -11.33 23.35 20.03
N CYS A 311 -11.23 22.99 18.74
CA CYS A 311 -10.81 23.89 17.67
C CYS A 311 -11.70 23.77 16.43
N GLY A 312 -11.83 24.87 15.67
CA GLY A 312 -12.64 24.93 14.46
C GLY A 312 -14.15 25.01 14.73
N TYR A 313 -14.92 25.00 13.66
CA TYR A 313 -16.39 25.05 13.73
C TYR A 313 -16.98 23.65 13.84
N ILE A 314 -17.85 23.42 14.83
CA ILE A 314 -18.54 22.13 15.03
C ILE A 314 -19.89 22.17 14.32
N PHE A 315 -20.04 21.32 13.30
CA PHE A 315 -21.30 21.05 12.64
C PHE A 315 -21.91 19.77 13.24
N SER A 316 -22.97 19.91 14.01
CA SER A 316 -23.63 18.75 14.66
C SER A 316 -24.58 18.08 13.67
N LEU A 317 -24.29 16.83 13.30
CA LEU A 317 -25.14 15.98 12.48
C LEU A 317 -25.97 15.07 13.42
N ASP A 318 -27.30 15.23 13.38
CA ASP A 318 -28.24 14.48 14.19
C ASP A 318 -28.92 13.37 13.38
N VAL A 319 -29.74 12.52 14.02
CA VAL A 319 -30.54 11.51 13.32
C VAL A 319 -31.48 12.15 12.29
N ILE A 320 -31.85 11.41 11.25
CA ILE A 320 -32.85 11.84 10.28
C ILE A 320 -34.20 11.81 11.00
N LYS A 321 -34.79 13.00 11.28
CA LYS A 321 -36.00 13.13 12.06
C LYS A 321 -37.26 12.67 11.32
N ASN A 322 -37.22 12.72 9.99
CA ASN A 322 -38.35 12.34 9.16
C ASN A 322 -38.37 10.83 8.95
N SER A 323 -39.25 10.11 9.64
CA SER A 323 -39.40 8.64 9.45
C SER A 323 -39.74 8.25 8.02
N GLU A 324 -40.32 9.15 7.22
CA GLU A 324 -40.64 8.86 5.80
C GLU A 324 -39.39 8.72 4.95
N ASP A 325 -38.36 9.52 5.17
CA ASP A 325 -37.08 9.41 4.44
C ASP A 325 -36.39 8.08 4.77
N LEU A 326 -36.46 7.65 6.04
CA LEU A 326 -35.90 6.35 6.45
C LEU A 326 -36.78 5.17 5.97
N TYR A 327 -38.08 5.35 5.91
CA TYR A 327 -38.96 4.34 5.27
C TYR A 327 -38.63 4.20 3.80
N HIS A 328 -38.42 5.30 3.07
CA HIS A 328 -37.96 5.25 1.70
C HIS A 328 -36.60 4.55 1.55
N LEU A 329 -35.69 4.70 2.50
CA LEU A 329 -34.43 3.98 2.51
C LEU A 329 -34.67 2.45 2.57
N VAL A 330 -35.53 1.98 3.49
CA VAL A 330 -35.89 0.56 3.59
C VAL A 330 -36.56 0.05 2.31
N SER A 331 -37.48 0.84 1.72
CA SER A 331 -38.19 0.46 0.51
C SER A 331 -37.29 0.32 -0.74
N GLN A 332 -36.09 0.89 -0.72
CA GLN A 332 -35.09 0.69 -1.79
C GLN A 332 -34.49 -0.74 -1.78
N TYR A 333 -34.49 -1.40 -0.63
CA TYR A 333 -34.01 -2.75 -0.45
C TYR A 333 -35.14 -3.77 -0.44
N TYR A 334 -36.22 -3.49 0.27
CA TYR A 334 -37.32 -4.42 0.53
C TYR A 334 -38.53 -4.13 -0.36
N SER A 335 -38.76 -4.97 -1.38
CA SER A 335 -39.83 -4.80 -2.37
C SER A 335 -41.26 -4.90 -1.80
N TYR A 336 -41.46 -5.56 -0.65
CA TYR A 336 -42.74 -5.67 0.05
C TYR A 336 -42.91 -4.61 1.14
N ALA A 337 -42.18 -3.50 1.08
CA ALA A 337 -42.24 -2.45 2.10
C ALA A 337 -43.61 -1.84 2.24
N ASP A 338 -44.32 -1.62 1.12
CA ASP A 338 -45.67 -1.01 1.15
C ASP A 338 -46.72 -1.87 1.87
N GLU A 339 -46.60 -3.19 1.78
CA GLU A 339 -47.47 -4.15 2.47
C GLU A 339 -47.19 -4.16 3.98
N ASN A 340 -45.99 -3.80 4.41
CA ASN A 340 -45.51 -3.87 5.78
C ASN A 340 -45.20 -2.48 6.38
N GLN A 341 -45.70 -1.40 5.78
CA GLN A 341 -45.36 0.00 6.13
C GLN A 341 -45.49 0.30 7.62
N ALA A 342 -46.55 -0.15 8.26
CA ALA A 342 -46.77 0.11 9.66
C ALA A 342 -45.68 -0.50 10.57
N VAL A 343 -45.36 -1.76 10.32
CA VAL A 343 -44.34 -2.49 11.09
C VAL A 343 -42.95 -1.93 10.83
N ILE A 344 -42.64 -1.58 9.58
CA ILE A 344 -41.33 -0.95 9.22
C ILE A 344 -41.18 0.40 9.94
N LYS A 345 -42.22 1.23 10.02
CA LYS A 345 -42.17 2.47 10.77
C LYS A 345 -41.97 2.23 12.27
N GLU A 346 -42.56 1.20 12.84
CA GLU A 346 -42.33 0.82 14.25
C GLU A 346 -40.87 0.33 14.44
N ILE A 347 -40.29 -0.41 13.47
CA ILE A 347 -38.89 -0.80 13.51
C ILE A 347 -37.98 0.43 13.50
N ILE A 348 -38.25 1.41 12.61
CA ILE A 348 -37.48 2.68 12.52
C ILE A 348 -37.49 3.41 13.86
N GLU A 349 -38.67 3.50 14.52
CA GLU A 349 -38.79 4.10 15.86
C GLU A 349 -38.02 3.26 16.91
N ALA A 350 -38.12 1.94 16.85
CA ALA A 350 -37.43 1.03 17.78
C ALA A 350 -35.92 1.16 17.73
N VAL A 351 -35.32 1.44 16.56
CA VAL A 351 -33.88 1.71 16.39
C VAL A 351 -33.53 3.21 16.50
N HIS A 352 -34.47 4.03 17.01
CA HIS A 352 -34.29 5.48 17.24
C HIS A 352 -33.75 6.23 16.02
N HIS A 353 -34.24 5.93 14.81
CA HIS A 353 -33.85 6.56 13.56
C HIS A 353 -32.36 6.40 13.22
N HIS A 354 -31.69 5.39 13.78
CA HIS A 354 -30.27 5.16 13.53
C HIS A 354 -30.03 4.67 12.11
N THR A 355 -29.43 5.50 11.26
CA THR A 355 -29.36 5.29 9.81
C THR A 355 -28.73 3.97 9.41
N LEU A 356 -27.60 3.59 10.02
CA LEU A 356 -26.95 2.31 9.76
C LEU A 356 -27.83 1.12 10.13
N SER A 357 -28.50 1.17 11.30
CA SER A 357 -29.41 0.10 11.70
C SER A 357 -30.58 -0.04 10.73
N VAL A 358 -31.15 1.08 10.26
CA VAL A 358 -32.24 1.09 9.28
C VAL A 358 -31.80 0.49 7.95
N GLU A 359 -30.60 0.85 7.48
CA GLU A 359 -30.03 0.29 6.25
C GLU A 359 -29.79 -1.23 6.38
N MET A 360 -29.20 -1.67 7.48
CA MET A 360 -28.96 -3.10 7.74
C MET A 360 -30.28 -3.88 7.80
N ILE A 361 -31.32 -3.31 8.40
CA ILE A 361 -32.66 -3.92 8.43
C ILE A 361 -33.22 -4.03 7.01
N GLY A 362 -33.10 -2.99 6.19
CA GLY A 362 -33.52 -3.04 4.80
C GLY A 362 -32.85 -4.20 4.02
N LYS A 363 -31.54 -4.36 4.16
CA LYS A 363 -30.77 -5.44 3.58
C LYS A 363 -31.13 -6.82 4.13
N LEU A 364 -31.42 -6.91 5.44
CA LEU A 364 -31.87 -8.14 6.08
C LEU A 364 -33.23 -8.61 5.52
N LEU A 365 -34.15 -7.68 5.35
CA LEU A 365 -35.47 -7.94 4.77
C LEU A 365 -35.36 -8.32 3.28
N GLU A 366 -34.44 -7.72 2.52
CA GLU A 366 -34.16 -8.07 1.12
C GLU A 366 -33.75 -9.56 0.97
N LYS A 367 -32.98 -10.08 1.91
CA LYS A 367 -32.56 -11.50 1.93
C LYS A 367 -33.71 -12.46 2.27
N GLY A 368 -34.80 -11.97 2.83
CA GLY A 368 -35.99 -12.79 3.15
C GLY A 368 -35.77 -13.84 4.24
N LEU A 369 -34.73 -13.68 5.07
CA LEU A 369 -34.42 -14.60 6.17
C LEU A 369 -35.35 -14.41 7.36
N HIS A 370 -35.87 -13.20 7.56
CA HIS A 370 -36.77 -12.82 8.65
C HIS A 370 -37.90 -11.94 8.14
N SER A 371 -39.09 -12.06 8.77
CA SER A 371 -40.18 -11.13 8.52
C SER A 371 -39.99 -9.82 9.28
N PRO A 372 -40.64 -8.70 8.88
CA PRO A 372 -40.59 -7.46 9.63
C PRO A 372 -41.03 -7.62 11.08
N GLU A 373 -42.03 -8.47 11.34
CA GLU A 373 -42.57 -8.75 12.69
C GLU A 373 -41.54 -9.46 13.58
N GLU A 374 -40.81 -10.46 13.00
CA GLU A 374 -39.75 -11.17 13.73
C GLU A 374 -38.63 -10.23 14.12
N ILE A 375 -38.22 -9.33 13.21
CA ILE A 375 -37.18 -8.34 13.48
C ILE A 375 -37.64 -7.39 14.59
N LEU A 376 -38.89 -6.89 14.54
CA LEU A 376 -39.46 -5.99 15.55
C LEU A 376 -39.50 -6.67 16.92
N GLU A 377 -39.96 -7.93 16.97
CA GLU A 377 -40.02 -8.70 18.24
C GLU A 377 -38.60 -8.91 18.80
N HIS A 378 -37.62 -9.27 17.95
CA HIS A 378 -36.24 -9.45 18.36
C HIS A 378 -35.63 -8.16 18.93
N LEU A 379 -35.82 -7.01 18.27
CA LEU A 379 -35.37 -5.71 18.75
C LEU A 379 -36.02 -5.34 20.10
N ARG A 380 -37.32 -5.63 20.28
CA ARG A 380 -38.03 -5.37 21.55
C ARG A 380 -37.53 -6.26 22.70
N LEU A 381 -37.24 -7.54 22.43
CA LEU A 381 -36.74 -8.47 23.46
C LEU A 381 -35.35 -8.08 23.95
N ASN A 382 -34.46 -7.63 23.05
CA ASN A 382 -33.08 -7.27 23.38
C ASN A 382 -32.92 -5.84 23.90
N SER A 383 -33.96 -5.01 23.81
CA SER A 383 -33.96 -3.65 24.40
C SER A 383 -34.26 -3.62 25.92
N VAL A 384 -34.60 -4.77 26.52
CA VAL A 384 -35.17 -4.85 27.89
C VAL A 384 -34.16 -5.30 28.96
N ASP A 385 -32.89 -5.62 28.64
CA ASP A 385 -31.91 -6.08 29.63
C ASP A 385 -30.77 -5.07 29.92
N PRO A 386 -30.99 -4.11 30.86
CA PRO A 386 -29.94 -3.19 31.32
C PRO A 386 -28.94 -3.84 32.30
N GLU A 387 -29.18 -5.07 32.79
CA GLU A 387 -28.34 -5.68 33.84
C GLU A 387 -27.31 -6.67 33.34
N SER A 388 -27.39 -7.12 32.10
CA SER A 388 -26.36 -8.03 31.48
C SER A 388 -25.22 -7.28 30.82
N ALA A 389 -25.17 -5.97 30.87
CA ALA A 389 -24.02 -5.21 30.41
C ALA A 389 -22.85 -5.47 31.34
N ASP A 390 -21.97 -6.42 30.97
CA ASP A 390 -20.57 -6.30 31.30
C ASP A 390 -20.20 -4.84 30.99
N LYS A 391 -19.85 -4.08 32.03
CA LYS A 391 -19.48 -2.68 31.92
C LYS A 391 -18.24 -2.60 31.04
N ILE A 392 -18.48 -2.62 29.75
CA ILE A 392 -17.47 -2.29 28.76
C ILE A 392 -17.23 -0.81 28.97
N ILE A 393 -16.15 -0.51 29.67
CA ILE A 393 -15.59 0.83 29.75
C ILE A 393 -15.14 1.18 28.31
N ILE A 394 -16.09 1.58 27.48
CA ILE A 394 -15.79 2.37 26.30
C ILE A 394 -15.43 3.74 26.88
N SER A 395 -14.16 3.85 27.31
CA SER A 395 -13.60 5.09 27.77
C SER A 395 -13.77 6.09 26.65
N LYS A 396 -14.59 7.08 26.88
CA LYS A 396 -14.42 8.47 26.48
C LYS A 396 -15.65 9.28 26.09
N ASP A 397 -16.85 8.77 25.91
CA ASP A 397 -17.98 9.69 25.70
C ASP A 397 -19.21 9.21 26.46
N GLY A 398 -19.36 9.70 27.68
CA GLY A 398 -20.47 9.39 28.56
C GLY A 398 -21.80 9.84 28.02
N ILE A 399 -22.53 8.97 27.29
CA ILE A 399 -23.95 9.18 27.03
C ILE A 399 -24.63 7.82 26.81
N SER A 400 -25.71 7.56 27.50
CA SER A 400 -26.60 6.39 27.39
C SER A 400 -27.11 6.08 25.97
N ALA A 401 -27.18 7.07 25.07
CA ALA A 401 -27.59 6.90 23.68
C ALA A 401 -26.59 6.07 22.85
N LYS A 402 -25.30 6.16 23.16
CA LYS A 402 -24.25 5.44 22.44
C LYS A 402 -24.32 3.93 22.67
N GLU A 403 -24.60 3.55 23.92
CA GLU A 403 -24.76 2.16 24.34
C GLU A 403 -25.97 1.50 23.65
N THR A 404 -27.05 2.23 23.46
CA THR A 404 -28.27 1.77 22.81
C THR A 404 -28.03 1.43 21.32
N TYR A 405 -27.31 2.27 20.56
CA TYR A 405 -27.03 2.00 19.14
C TYR A 405 -26.10 0.80 18.95
N TYR A 406 -25.11 0.63 19.79
CA TYR A 406 -24.26 -0.57 19.75
C TYR A 406 -25.07 -1.83 20.03
N ASN A 407 -25.97 -1.81 21.02
CA ASN A 407 -26.84 -2.94 21.34
C ASN A 407 -27.76 -3.30 20.18
N HIS A 408 -28.29 -2.31 19.43
CA HIS A 408 -29.07 -2.57 18.23
C HIS A 408 -28.21 -3.25 17.14
N ILE A 409 -26.98 -2.79 16.87
CA ILE A 409 -26.10 -3.43 15.91
C ILE A 409 -25.73 -4.84 16.36
N ARG A 410 -25.43 -5.06 17.65
CA ARG A 410 -25.15 -6.41 18.19
C ARG A 410 -26.37 -7.32 18.07
N SER A 411 -27.55 -6.81 18.32
CA SER A 411 -28.82 -7.54 18.13
C SER A 411 -29.02 -7.94 16.68
N LEU A 412 -28.82 -7.01 15.74
CA LEU A 412 -28.85 -7.34 14.30
C LEU A 412 -27.77 -8.34 13.91
N PHE A 413 -26.56 -8.20 14.46
CA PHE A 413 -25.46 -9.14 14.22
C PHE A 413 -25.83 -10.56 14.65
N SER A 414 -26.53 -10.71 15.79
CA SER A 414 -27.00 -12.01 16.28
C SER A 414 -28.12 -12.62 15.42
N LEU A 415 -28.94 -11.80 14.75
CA LEU A 415 -29.99 -12.28 13.84
C LEU A 415 -29.46 -12.99 12.60
N TYR A 416 -28.25 -12.57 12.13
CA TYR A 416 -27.66 -13.22 10.97
C TYR A 416 -27.11 -14.61 11.27
N LEU A 417 -27.07 -15.05 12.54
CA LEU A 417 -26.58 -16.39 12.94
C LEU A 417 -25.36 -16.82 12.10
N LEU A 418 -24.38 -15.90 11.97
CA LEU A 418 -23.22 -16.12 11.13
C LEU A 418 -22.54 -17.44 11.54
N ASP A 419 -22.34 -18.31 10.58
CA ASP A 419 -21.55 -19.52 10.82
C ASP A 419 -20.09 -19.17 11.14
N GLU A 420 -19.33 -20.13 11.63
CA GLU A 420 -17.94 -19.92 12.02
C GLU A 420 -17.08 -19.43 10.86
N SER A 421 -17.43 -19.72 9.60
CA SER A 421 -16.68 -19.28 8.43
C SER A 421 -16.78 -17.76 8.21
N TYR A 422 -17.98 -17.21 8.33
CA TYR A 422 -18.20 -15.74 8.25
C TYR A 422 -17.60 -15.01 9.45
N GLN A 423 -17.74 -15.58 10.66
CA GLN A 423 -17.12 -15.02 11.86
C GLN A 423 -15.60 -14.97 11.71
N ASN A 424 -14.98 -16.00 11.13
CA ASN A 424 -13.55 -16.05 10.87
C ASN A 424 -13.12 -15.01 9.82
N ILE A 425 -13.88 -14.81 8.74
CA ILE A 425 -13.61 -13.74 7.78
C ILE A 425 -13.61 -12.39 8.48
N MET A 426 -14.66 -12.06 9.24
CA MET A 426 -14.77 -10.78 9.91
C MET A 426 -13.70 -10.57 10.98
N ARG A 427 -13.36 -11.62 11.74
CA ARG A 427 -12.30 -11.62 12.76
C ARG A 427 -10.94 -11.28 12.15
N ASN A 428 -10.63 -11.84 10.98
CA ASN A 428 -9.37 -11.60 10.27
C ASN A 428 -9.35 -10.26 9.51
N MET A 429 -10.52 -9.74 9.08
CA MET A 429 -10.62 -8.43 8.44
C MET A 429 -10.15 -7.27 9.34
N ILE A 430 -10.16 -7.44 10.65
CA ILE A 430 -9.66 -6.44 11.61
C ILE A 430 -8.20 -6.07 11.40
N ILE A 431 -7.42 -6.98 10.83
CA ILE A 431 -5.99 -6.79 10.56
C ILE A 431 -5.76 -5.74 9.47
N PHE A 432 -6.76 -5.48 8.65
CA PHE A 432 -6.66 -4.51 7.57
C PHE A 432 -7.59 -3.30 7.81
N ASP A 433 -7.11 -2.11 7.50
CA ASP A 433 -7.98 -0.94 7.44
C ASP A 433 -8.77 -0.97 6.12
N GLU A 434 -8.06 -1.21 5.02
CA GLU A 434 -8.62 -1.43 3.69
C GLU A 434 -7.82 -2.54 3.01
N VAL A 435 -8.50 -3.44 2.27
CA VAL A 435 -7.82 -4.54 1.59
C VAL A 435 -8.58 -4.95 0.32
N ARG A 436 -7.85 -5.38 -0.70
CA ARG A 436 -8.46 -5.96 -1.90
C ARG A 436 -9.00 -7.35 -1.61
N ILE A 437 -10.20 -7.65 -2.10
CA ILE A 437 -10.89 -8.95 -1.90
C ILE A 437 -9.96 -10.11 -2.25
N ARG A 438 -9.35 -10.10 -3.45
CA ARG A 438 -8.46 -11.19 -3.90
C ARG A 438 -7.17 -11.29 -3.08
N TYR A 439 -6.66 -10.18 -2.59
CA TYR A 439 -5.48 -10.17 -1.72
C TYR A 439 -5.81 -10.79 -0.37
N PHE A 440 -6.91 -10.35 0.26
CA PHE A 440 -7.39 -10.92 1.53
C PHE A 440 -7.66 -12.42 1.40
N ALA A 441 -8.39 -12.84 0.34
CA ALA A 441 -8.70 -14.24 0.10
C ALA A 441 -7.43 -15.12 -0.02
N ARG A 442 -6.38 -14.65 -0.70
CA ARG A 442 -5.09 -15.36 -0.78
C ARG A 442 -4.37 -15.41 0.57
N MET A 443 -4.33 -14.29 1.30
CA MET A 443 -3.67 -14.22 2.60
C MET A 443 -4.36 -15.10 3.64
N PHE A 444 -5.68 -15.22 3.56
CA PHE A 444 -6.49 -16.05 4.46
C PHE A 444 -6.74 -17.47 3.91
N GLU A 445 -6.12 -17.84 2.77
CA GLU A 445 -6.21 -19.15 2.12
C GLU A 445 -7.67 -19.59 1.79
N LEU A 446 -8.52 -18.63 1.44
CA LEU A 446 -9.90 -18.93 1.03
C LEU A 446 -9.92 -19.59 -0.34
N THR A 447 -10.78 -20.59 -0.50
CA THR A 447 -11.00 -21.29 -1.78
C THR A 447 -11.75 -20.42 -2.78
N ASP A 448 -12.62 -19.54 -2.30
CA ASP A 448 -13.42 -18.60 -3.11
C ASP A 448 -13.69 -17.30 -2.31
N THR A 449 -14.38 -16.37 -2.93
CA THR A 449 -14.75 -15.08 -2.33
C THR A 449 -16.23 -14.96 -1.98
N ASN A 450 -17.00 -16.04 -2.04
CA ASN A 450 -18.46 -15.99 -1.86
C ASN A 450 -18.85 -15.46 -0.48
N GLY A 451 -18.19 -15.95 0.58
CA GLY A 451 -18.45 -15.47 1.95
C GLY A 451 -18.16 -13.99 2.14
N ILE A 452 -17.11 -13.46 1.48
CA ILE A 452 -16.81 -12.01 1.52
C ILE A 452 -17.90 -11.24 0.79
N ASN A 453 -18.31 -11.70 -0.39
CA ASN A 453 -19.35 -11.03 -1.20
C ASN A 453 -20.68 -11.02 -0.45
N GLU A 454 -21.07 -12.10 0.19
CA GLU A 454 -22.28 -12.17 1.01
C GLU A 454 -22.23 -11.20 2.19
N LEU A 455 -21.08 -11.10 2.90
CA LEU A 455 -20.90 -10.14 3.97
C LEU A 455 -20.95 -8.68 3.46
N CYS A 456 -20.50 -8.42 2.23
CA CYS A 456 -20.67 -7.13 1.57
C CYS A 456 -22.15 -6.83 1.26
N GLU A 457 -22.89 -7.81 0.72
CA GLU A 457 -24.31 -7.67 0.41
C GLU A 457 -25.14 -7.40 1.66
N ILE A 458 -24.83 -8.06 2.76
CA ILE A 458 -25.47 -7.87 4.06
C ILE A 458 -25.10 -6.49 4.67
N GLY A 459 -23.94 -5.94 4.31
CA GLY A 459 -23.45 -4.64 4.80
C GLY A 459 -22.57 -4.72 6.04
N PHE A 460 -22.04 -5.89 6.40
CA PHE A 460 -21.02 -6.02 7.43
C PHE A 460 -19.65 -5.63 6.93
N ILE A 461 -19.37 -5.89 5.65
CA ILE A 461 -18.17 -5.43 4.95
C ILE A 461 -18.60 -4.36 3.95
N GLU A 462 -17.90 -3.24 3.93
CA GLU A 462 -18.12 -2.17 2.97
C GLU A 462 -17.21 -2.36 1.76
N ASN A 463 -17.77 -2.23 0.56
CA ASN A 463 -17.01 -2.16 -0.67
C ASN A 463 -16.79 -0.67 -1.03
N ILE A 464 -15.56 -0.20 -0.92
CA ILE A 464 -15.21 1.21 -1.15
C ILE A 464 -15.10 1.48 -2.65
N HIS A 465 -14.35 0.64 -3.36
CA HIS A 465 -14.12 0.73 -4.81
C HIS A 465 -13.88 -0.66 -5.40
N ALA A 466 -14.60 -1.02 -6.44
CA ALA A 466 -14.43 -2.24 -7.23
C ALA A 466 -14.14 -3.52 -6.43
N ASP A 467 -12.91 -3.70 -5.96
CA ASP A 467 -12.45 -4.86 -5.18
C ASP A 467 -11.84 -4.49 -3.81
N LEU A 468 -11.92 -3.21 -3.41
CA LEU A 468 -11.38 -2.72 -2.13
C LEU A 468 -12.46 -2.73 -1.05
N ILE A 469 -12.21 -3.44 0.04
CA ILE A 469 -13.15 -3.67 1.14
C ILE A 469 -12.60 -3.21 2.49
N THR A 470 -13.51 -2.84 3.39
CA THR A 470 -13.22 -2.47 4.78
C THR A 470 -14.35 -2.92 5.70
N LEU A 471 -14.08 -2.97 7.00
CA LEU A 471 -15.14 -3.10 8.03
C LEU A 471 -15.65 -1.72 8.43
N HIS A 472 -16.97 -1.54 8.40
CA HIS A 472 -17.55 -0.33 9.00
C HIS A 472 -17.08 -0.19 10.47
N PRO A 473 -16.71 1.02 10.95
CA PRO A 473 -16.15 1.20 12.30
C PRO A 473 -17.00 0.61 13.44
N MET A 474 -18.33 0.68 13.37
CA MET A 474 -19.19 0.06 14.38
C MET A 474 -19.15 -1.46 14.32
N ILE A 475 -19.12 -2.03 13.14
CA ILE A 475 -18.99 -3.48 12.96
C ILE A 475 -17.62 -3.95 13.47
N LYS A 476 -16.56 -3.17 13.19
CA LYS A 476 -15.22 -3.42 13.74
C LYS A 476 -15.23 -3.48 15.27
N ASP A 477 -15.93 -2.53 15.93
CA ASP A 477 -16.08 -2.52 17.39
C ASP A 477 -16.83 -3.77 17.89
N VAL A 478 -17.94 -4.17 17.24
CA VAL A 478 -18.69 -5.38 17.58
C VAL A 478 -17.82 -6.64 17.40
N VAL A 479 -17.08 -6.74 16.32
CA VAL A 479 -16.15 -7.87 16.06
C VAL A 479 -15.09 -7.95 17.14
N LEU A 480 -14.52 -6.83 17.57
CA LEU A 480 -13.53 -6.79 18.65
C LEU A 480 -14.10 -7.28 19.99
N LEU A 481 -15.35 -6.91 20.29
CA LEU A 481 -16.01 -7.24 21.54
C LEU A 481 -16.53 -8.69 21.59
N ASP A 482 -17.20 -9.11 20.52
CA ASP A 482 -17.96 -10.37 20.49
C ASP A 482 -17.12 -11.53 19.91
N LEU A 483 -16.34 -11.30 18.85
CA LEU A 483 -15.53 -12.34 18.21
C LEU A 483 -14.10 -12.41 18.77
N LYS A 484 -13.64 -11.42 19.52
CA LYS A 484 -12.38 -11.36 20.28
C LYS A 484 -11.19 -11.90 19.48
N PRO A 485 -10.76 -11.19 18.40
CA PRO A 485 -9.63 -11.63 17.59
C PRO A 485 -8.38 -11.80 18.47
N SER A 486 -7.62 -12.84 18.16
CA SER A 486 -6.42 -13.23 18.92
C SER A 486 -5.44 -13.94 18.01
N PHE A 487 -4.18 -14.10 18.44
CA PHE A 487 -3.20 -14.89 17.71
C PHE A 487 -3.66 -16.32 17.42
N ALA A 488 -4.46 -16.93 18.31
CA ALA A 488 -4.93 -18.29 18.15
C ALA A 488 -6.06 -18.44 17.11
N ASN A 489 -6.96 -17.45 17.01
CA ASN A 489 -8.12 -17.54 16.12
C ASN A 489 -7.95 -16.74 14.81
N CYS A 490 -6.81 -16.03 14.63
CA CYS A 490 -6.37 -15.39 13.39
C CYS A 490 -5.08 -16.04 12.83
N ASP A 491 -4.74 -17.25 13.28
CA ASP A 491 -3.45 -17.91 13.03
C ASP A 491 -3.10 -18.03 11.53
N THR A 492 -4.06 -18.43 10.68
CA THR A 492 -3.84 -18.57 9.22
C THR A 492 -3.34 -17.28 8.60
N LEU A 493 -4.04 -16.17 8.84
CA LEU A 493 -3.69 -14.88 8.26
C LEU A 493 -2.39 -14.32 8.86
N ILE A 494 -2.19 -14.47 10.16
CA ILE A 494 -0.96 -14.06 10.86
C ILE A 494 0.24 -14.84 10.33
N THR A 495 0.10 -16.13 10.07
CA THR A 495 1.15 -16.98 9.51
C THR A 495 1.50 -16.55 8.09
N SER A 496 0.48 -16.29 7.25
CA SER A 496 0.68 -15.75 5.89
C SER A 496 1.35 -14.38 5.91
N LEU A 497 0.93 -13.50 6.82
CA LEU A 497 1.56 -12.19 7.01
C LEU A 497 3.02 -12.33 7.46
N LYS A 498 3.30 -13.22 8.42
CA LYS A 498 4.66 -13.50 8.88
C LYS A 498 5.55 -14.02 7.76
N THR A 499 5.03 -14.86 6.88
CA THR A 499 5.77 -15.34 5.69
C THR A 499 6.14 -14.17 4.77
N LYS A 500 5.26 -13.19 4.58
CA LYS A 500 5.56 -11.97 3.83
C LYS A 500 6.62 -11.10 4.51
N LEU A 501 6.58 -10.99 5.84
CA LEU A 501 7.56 -10.23 6.62
C LEU A 501 8.98 -10.82 6.55
N GLN A 502 9.13 -12.08 6.18
CA GLN A 502 10.43 -12.75 6.02
C GLN A 502 11.07 -12.52 4.64
N ILE A 503 10.36 -11.90 3.70
CA ILE A 503 10.88 -11.57 2.37
C ILE A 503 11.73 -10.30 2.49
N ILE A 504 13.05 -10.45 2.38
CA ILE A 504 14.03 -9.38 2.55
C ILE A 504 14.75 -9.15 1.21
N GLY A 505 15.06 -7.87 0.91
CA GLY A 505 15.86 -7.50 -0.27
C GLY A 505 15.11 -7.43 -1.59
N ILE A 506 13.78 -7.62 -1.57
CA ILE A 506 12.90 -7.42 -2.72
C ILE A 506 11.80 -6.43 -2.28
N GLU A 507 11.57 -5.39 -3.08
CA GLU A 507 10.47 -4.48 -2.85
C GLU A 507 9.14 -5.17 -3.13
N LEU A 508 8.29 -5.29 -2.12
CA LEU A 508 6.97 -5.89 -2.26
C LEU A 508 5.96 -4.82 -2.71
N PRO A 509 5.17 -5.09 -3.77
CA PRO A 509 4.15 -4.14 -4.24
C PRO A 509 3.03 -3.90 -3.21
N ASP A 510 2.88 -4.78 -2.23
CA ASP A 510 1.89 -4.75 -1.15
C ASP A 510 2.48 -4.29 0.20
N SER A 511 3.70 -3.71 0.19
CA SER A 511 4.41 -3.29 1.40
C SER A 511 3.59 -2.35 2.31
N ALA A 512 2.92 -1.35 1.74
CA ALA A 512 2.07 -0.43 2.50
C ALA A 512 0.90 -1.17 3.22
N THR A 513 0.28 -2.14 2.56
CA THR A 513 -0.77 -2.98 3.16
C THR A 513 -0.20 -3.84 4.28
N ILE A 514 1.00 -4.39 4.11
CA ILE A 514 1.68 -5.20 5.13
C ILE A 514 2.05 -4.34 6.35
N ILE A 515 2.60 -3.14 6.14
CA ILE A 515 2.95 -2.19 7.21
C ILE A 515 1.70 -1.81 8.03
N SER A 516 0.59 -1.45 7.35
CA SER A 516 -0.69 -1.18 8.01
C SER A 516 -1.20 -2.41 8.79
N ALA A 517 -1.08 -3.61 8.22
CA ALA A 517 -1.47 -4.85 8.90
C ALA A 517 -0.63 -5.11 10.16
N VAL A 518 0.67 -4.86 10.15
CA VAL A 518 1.53 -4.96 11.34
C VAL A 518 1.04 -4.01 12.43
N ARG A 519 0.76 -2.75 12.09
CA ARG A 519 0.24 -1.75 13.03
C ARG A 519 -1.09 -2.20 13.66
N ASN A 520 -1.98 -2.77 12.87
CA ASN A 520 -3.28 -3.26 13.35
C ASN A 520 -3.17 -4.55 14.18
N VAL A 521 -2.26 -5.47 13.84
CA VAL A 521 -1.98 -6.63 14.69
C VAL A 521 -1.51 -6.18 16.07
N MET A 522 -0.58 -5.24 16.15
CA MET A 522 -0.12 -4.67 17.42
C MET A 522 -1.27 -4.03 18.20
N LYS A 523 -2.11 -3.26 17.52
CA LYS A 523 -3.19 -2.49 18.14
C LYS A 523 -4.36 -3.35 18.65
N TYR A 524 -4.77 -4.36 17.90
CA TYR A 524 -6.02 -5.08 18.15
C TYR A 524 -5.85 -6.51 18.65
N ILE A 525 -4.70 -7.14 18.36
CA ILE A 525 -4.45 -8.57 18.64
C ILE A 525 -3.28 -8.76 19.60
N GLY A 526 -2.32 -7.83 19.61
CA GLY A 526 -1.01 -7.96 20.21
C GLY A 526 -0.93 -8.04 21.74
N ASN A 527 -2.03 -7.97 22.44
CA ASN A 527 -2.00 -7.94 23.92
C ASN A 527 -1.95 -9.35 24.55
N THR A 528 -1.27 -10.30 23.90
CA THR A 528 -1.12 -11.67 24.39
C THR A 528 0.34 -11.99 24.72
N GLU A 529 0.59 -12.36 25.96
CA GLU A 529 1.86 -12.91 26.43
C GLU A 529 2.19 -14.23 25.72
N SER A 530 2.68 -14.17 24.47
CA SER A 530 2.95 -15.36 23.69
C SER A 530 4.26 -15.27 22.91
N ASN A 531 4.98 -16.40 22.83
CA ASN A 531 6.15 -16.52 21.96
C ASN A 531 5.82 -16.29 20.47
N SER A 532 4.59 -16.59 20.05
CA SER A 532 4.12 -16.35 18.68
C SER A 532 4.07 -14.86 18.37
N TYR A 533 3.57 -14.04 19.30
CA TYR A 533 3.55 -12.59 19.15
C TYR A 533 4.96 -12.00 19.15
N LEU A 534 5.83 -12.43 20.06
CA LEU A 534 7.22 -11.99 20.09
C LEU A 534 7.92 -12.30 18.76
N SER A 535 7.76 -13.52 18.24
CA SER A 535 8.32 -13.92 16.95
C SER A 535 7.72 -13.17 15.75
N PHE A 536 6.47 -12.71 15.84
CA PHE A 536 5.86 -11.82 14.85
C PHE A 536 6.51 -10.44 14.90
N LEU A 537 6.69 -9.85 16.09
CA LEU A 537 7.34 -8.54 16.26
C LEU A 537 8.79 -8.55 15.74
N GLU A 538 9.52 -9.64 15.94
CA GLU A 538 10.89 -9.82 15.42
C GLU A 538 10.92 -9.82 13.89
N ALA A 539 10.01 -10.57 13.24
CA ALA A 539 9.91 -10.59 11.80
C ALA A 539 9.49 -9.22 11.24
N ALA A 540 8.53 -8.56 11.89
CA ALA A 540 8.08 -7.23 11.53
C ALA A 540 9.20 -6.18 11.64
N TYR A 541 10.01 -6.25 12.70
CA TYR A 541 11.14 -5.34 12.90
C TYR A 541 12.12 -5.37 11.73
N ILE A 542 12.50 -6.58 11.29
CA ILE A 542 13.45 -6.76 10.16
C ILE A 542 12.84 -6.27 8.85
N PHE A 543 11.55 -6.54 8.63
CA PHE A 543 10.84 -6.07 7.44
C PHE A 543 10.78 -4.54 7.39
N LEU A 544 10.41 -3.89 8.48
CA LEU A 544 10.26 -2.44 8.57
C LEU A 544 11.58 -1.69 8.39
N ASP A 545 12.72 -2.29 8.77
CA ASP A 545 14.04 -1.71 8.54
C ASP A 545 14.35 -1.54 7.05
N ASN A 546 13.91 -2.49 6.19
CA ASN A 546 14.06 -2.37 4.73
C ASN A 546 13.21 -1.24 4.13
N TYR A 547 12.15 -0.81 4.80
CA TYR A 547 11.24 0.25 4.35
C TYR A 547 11.43 1.55 5.13
N HIS A 548 12.42 1.64 6.02
CA HIS A 548 12.75 2.82 6.83
C HIS A 548 11.59 3.35 7.69
N GLU A 549 10.72 2.43 8.17
CA GLU A 549 9.56 2.74 9.03
C GLU A 549 9.96 2.83 10.51
N TYR A 550 10.82 3.80 10.84
CA TYR A 550 11.49 3.88 12.13
C TYR A 550 10.57 4.15 13.32
N SER A 551 9.47 4.90 13.14
CA SER A 551 8.50 5.15 14.22
C SER A 551 7.74 3.88 14.64
N LEU A 552 7.39 3.03 13.67
CA LEU A 552 6.76 1.74 13.97
C LEU A 552 7.76 0.75 14.59
N MET A 553 9.03 0.79 14.14
CA MET A 553 10.12 0.02 14.77
C MET A 553 10.32 0.41 16.23
N GLU A 554 10.23 1.71 16.59
CA GLU A 554 10.29 2.16 17.98
C GLU A 554 9.11 1.61 18.81
N SER A 555 7.92 1.62 18.22
CA SER A 555 6.74 1.04 18.86
C SER A 555 6.91 -0.45 19.12
N ILE A 556 7.47 -1.20 18.15
CA ILE A 556 7.82 -2.62 18.32
C ILE A 556 8.85 -2.81 19.45
N ILE A 557 9.88 -1.98 19.50
CA ILE A 557 10.89 -2.06 20.58
C ILE A 557 10.25 -1.81 21.96
N SER A 558 9.37 -0.82 22.06
CA SER A 558 8.66 -0.53 23.31
C SER A 558 7.75 -1.68 23.75
N GLU A 559 7.01 -2.25 22.80
CA GLU A 559 6.12 -3.40 23.05
C GLU A 559 6.93 -4.65 23.44
N THR A 560 8.03 -4.92 22.72
CA THR A 560 8.94 -6.04 23.04
C THR A 560 9.56 -5.87 24.43
N GLU A 561 9.94 -4.65 24.82
CA GLU A 561 10.49 -4.37 26.17
C GLU A 561 9.47 -4.70 27.26
N ASN A 562 8.19 -4.34 27.04
CA ASN A 562 7.11 -4.67 27.96
C ASN A 562 6.88 -6.20 28.07
N LEU A 563 6.85 -6.89 26.93
CA LEU A 563 6.69 -8.36 26.91
C LEU A 563 7.84 -9.09 27.61
N LEU A 564 9.09 -8.64 27.44
CA LEU A 564 10.26 -9.23 28.06
C LEU A 564 10.38 -8.93 29.56
N SER A 565 9.52 -8.09 30.13
CA SER A 565 9.40 -7.89 31.57
C SER A 565 8.74 -9.11 32.26
N ASP A 566 7.98 -9.94 31.52
CA ASP A 566 7.49 -11.24 32.00
C ASP A 566 8.63 -12.27 32.05
N ASP A 567 8.76 -12.98 33.15
CA ASP A 567 9.81 -13.99 33.35
C ASP A 567 9.72 -15.19 32.37
N LYS A 568 8.54 -15.47 31.81
CA LYS A 568 8.34 -16.57 30.85
C LYS A 568 8.87 -16.23 29.46
N LEU A 569 8.70 -14.96 29.01
CA LEU A 569 9.17 -14.49 27.72
C LEU A 569 10.56 -13.88 27.77
N GLY A 570 10.97 -13.39 28.94
CA GLY A 570 12.26 -12.74 29.18
C GLY A 570 13.46 -13.72 29.22
N THR A 571 13.49 -14.68 28.28
CA THR A 571 14.65 -15.59 28.16
C THR A 571 15.93 -14.83 27.83
N VAL A 572 17.08 -15.45 28.14
CA VAL A 572 18.40 -14.87 27.85
C VAL A 572 18.56 -14.53 26.37
N ASN A 573 18.12 -15.41 25.47
CA ASN A 573 18.21 -15.20 24.03
C ASN A 573 17.27 -14.09 23.54
N ASN A 574 16.03 -14.03 24.01
CA ASN A 574 15.07 -12.99 23.65
C ASN A 574 15.57 -11.61 24.11
N ARG A 575 16.15 -11.53 25.30
CA ARG A 575 16.77 -10.29 25.81
C ARG A 575 18.01 -9.87 24.99
N ALA A 576 18.82 -10.85 24.56
CA ALA A 576 19.99 -10.57 23.73
C ALA A 576 19.56 -10.03 22.35
N LEU A 577 18.59 -10.67 21.70
CA LEU A 577 18.04 -10.22 20.42
C LEU A 577 17.39 -8.83 20.52
N PHE A 578 16.60 -8.60 21.55
CA PHE A 578 16.02 -7.27 21.83
C PHE A 578 17.08 -6.18 21.96
N LEU A 579 18.13 -6.42 22.75
CA LEU A 579 19.22 -5.44 22.92
C LEU A 579 19.98 -5.19 21.61
N ASN A 580 20.19 -6.24 20.80
CA ASN A 580 20.77 -6.14 19.47
C ASN A 580 19.92 -5.22 18.57
N ASN A 581 18.63 -5.48 18.44
CA ASN A 581 17.73 -4.71 17.59
C ASN A 581 17.61 -3.25 18.08
N LYS A 582 17.44 -3.04 19.38
CA LYS A 582 17.40 -1.69 20.00
C LYS A 582 18.68 -0.89 19.77
N ALA A 583 19.85 -1.55 19.78
CA ALA A 583 21.14 -0.88 19.53
C ALA A 583 21.30 -0.45 18.08
N MET A 584 20.71 -1.16 17.13
CA MET A 584 20.82 -0.91 15.69
C MET A 584 19.83 0.12 15.17
N LEU A 585 18.87 0.59 15.96
CA LEU A 585 17.97 1.68 15.55
C LEU A 585 18.76 2.93 15.13
N PRO A 586 18.46 3.54 13.95
CA PRO A 586 19.20 4.68 13.40
C PRO A 586 19.30 5.86 14.37
N MET A 587 18.24 6.19 15.10
CA MET A 587 18.23 7.27 16.07
C MET A 587 19.20 7.04 17.26
N ASN A 588 19.48 5.79 17.60
CA ASN A 588 20.48 5.47 18.62
C ASN A 588 21.90 5.56 18.05
N ARG A 589 22.08 5.37 16.72
CA ARG A 589 23.36 5.41 16.03
C ARG A 589 23.83 6.85 15.80
N ASN A 590 22.96 7.74 15.30
CA ASN A 590 23.33 9.09 14.87
C ASN A 590 23.80 9.99 16.03
N ASP A 591 23.12 9.95 17.20
CA ASP A 591 23.41 10.87 18.31
C ASP A 591 24.11 10.24 19.52
N LYS A 592 24.10 8.89 19.60
CA LYS A 592 24.48 8.14 20.81
C LYS A 592 25.20 6.82 20.50
N LEU A 593 26.11 6.84 19.54
CA LEU A 593 26.85 5.64 19.09
C LEU A 593 27.50 4.88 20.27
N THR A 594 28.05 5.61 21.26
CA THR A 594 28.59 4.99 22.48
C THR A 594 27.52 4.23 23.28
N LYS A 595 26.28 4.72 23.28
CA LYS A 595 25.15 4.01 23.93
C LYS A 595 24.77 2.75 23.18
N SER A 596 24.75 2.80 21.84
CA SER A 596 24.51 1.62 20.99
C SER A 596 25.59 0.55 21.21
N ILE A 597 26.87 0.95 21.23
CA ILE A 597 27.99 0.05 21.57
C ILE A 597 27.83 -0.57 22.98
N SER A 598 27.40 0.24 23.96
CA SER A 598 27.16 -0.27 25.32
C SER A 598 26.01 -1.29 25.36
N MET A 599 24.89 -1.02 24.67
CA MET A 599 23.76 -1.95 24.57
C MET A 599 24.15 -3.24 23.86
N MET A 600 24.93 -3.14 22.77
CA MET A 600 25.41 -4.29 22.02
C MET A 600 26.38 -5.16 22.83
N ASN A 601 27.27 -4.54 23.63
CA ASN A 601 28.14 -5.28 24.56
C ASN A 601 27.30 -5.99 25.64
N LYS A 602 26.21 -5.38 26.10
CA LYS A 602 25.27 -6.03 27.03
C LYS A 602 24.57 -7.21 26.35
N ALA A 603 24.13 -7.05 25.09
CA ALA A 603 23.55 -8.15 24.29
C ALA A 603 24.54 -9.31 24.20
N LEU A 604 25.81 -9.04 23.88
CA LEU A 604 26.85 -10.05 23.80
C LEU A 604 27.09 -10.77 25.13
N SER A 605 27.04 -10.04 26.25
CA SER A 605 27.27 -10.61 27.58
C SER A 605 26.14 -11.53 28.07
N VAL A 606 24.91 -11.34 27.55
CA VAL A 606 23.76 -12.16 27.92
C VAL A 606 23.43 -13.23 26.87
N CYS A 607 24.01 -13.18 25.68
CA CYS A 607 23.78 -14.17 24.63
C CYS A 607 24.50 -15.49 24.94
N ASP A 608 23.78 -16.61 24.89
CA ASP A 608 24.40 -17.92 25.01
C ASP A 608 24.87 -18.40 23.63
N GLU A 609 26.20 -18.46 23.45
CA GLU A 609 26.83 -18.84 22.17
C GLU A 609 26.53 -20.29 21.76
N LYS A 610 26.17 -21.19 22.69
CA LYS A 610 25.88 -22.58 22.40
C LYS A 610 24.43 -22.81 22.04
N LEU A 611 23.52 -22.06 22.69
CA LEU A 611 22.10 -22.17 22.44
C LEU A 611 21.67 -21.40 21.14
N ASN A 612 22.32 -20.28 20.86
CA ASN A 612 22.00 -19.50 19.68
C ASN A 612 23.26 -18.94 18.98
N PRO A 613 24.01 -19.81 18.28
CA PRO A 613 25.27 -19.43 17.65
C PRO A 613 25.10 -18.39 16.54
N VAL A 614 23.98 -18.39 15.82
CA VAL A 614 23.69 -17.39 14.77
C VAL A 614 23.51 -16.00 15.38
N LEU A 615 22.69 -15.87 16.44
CA LEU A 615 22.51 -14.60 17.14
C LEU A 615 23.85 -14.08 17.71
N PHE A 616 24.65 -14.96 18.34
CA PHE A 616 25.95 -14.60 18.85
C PHE A 616 26.89 -14.05 17.75
N ALA A 617 26.90 -14.68 16.58
CA ALA A 617 27.67 -14.21 15.44
C ALA A 617 27.14 -12.87 14.92
N ASN A 618 25.82 -12.70 14.80
CA ASN A 618 25.20 -11.45 14.35
C ASN A 618 25.48 -10.28 15.33
N ILE A 619 25.42 -10.51 16.64
CA ILE A 619 25.77 -9.51 17.65
C ILE A 619 27.24 -9.05 17.48
N ASN A 620 28.17 -10.00 17.29
CA ASN A 620 29.57 -9.67 17.06
C ASN A 620 29.76 -8.89 15.73
N MET A 621 29.03 -9.26 14.67
CA MET A 621 29.05 -8.55 13.37
C MET A 621 28.58 -7.09 13.55
N ASN A 622 27.42 -6.89 14.17
CA ASN A 622 26.83 -5.58 14.41
C ASN A 622 27.70 -4.73 15.35
N LEU A 623 28.26 -5.33 16.39
CA LEU A 623 29.21 -4.64 17.26
C LEU A 623 30.46 -4.20 16.49
N GLY A 624 30.93 -5.01 15.55
CA GLY A 624 32.02 -4.66 14.64
C GLY A 624 31.68 -3.46 13.77
N LEU A 625 30.49 -3.41 13.17
CA LEU A 625 30.02 -2.26 12.40
C LEU A 625 29.96 -0.98 13.24
N LEU A 626 29.40 -1.05 14.45
CA LEU A 626 29.32 0.10 15.36
C LEU A 626 30.72 0.64 15.75
N TYR A 627 31.72 -0.24 15.95
CA TYR A 627 33.08 0.20 16.20
C TYR A 627 33.73 0.88 14.99
N ILE A 628 33.43 0.41 13.77
CA ILE A 628 33.90 1.03 12.53
C ILE A 628 33.28 2.43 12.37
N GLU A 629 31.98 2.56 12.58
CA GLU A 629 31.29 3.85 12.59
C GLU A 629 31.86 4.81 13.66
N ASN A 630 32.28 4.25 14.79
CA ASN A 630 33.00 5.03 15.86
C ASN A 630 34.47 5.32 15.53
N SER A 631 34.91 5.06 14.28
CA SER A 631 36.29 5.22 13.82
C SER A 631 37.33 4.29 14.49
N GLU A 632 36.88 3.24 15.18
CA GLU A 632 37.73 2.20 15.78
C GLU A 632 37.87 0.99 14.84
N ILE A 633 38.44 1.24 13.64
CA ILE A 633 38.42 0.28 12.49
C ILE A 633 39.03 -1.08 12.88
N GLU A 634 40.21 -1.10 13.51
CA GLU A 634 40.88 -2.38 13.86
C GLU A 634 40.05 -3.21 14.81
N ARG A 635 39.42 -2.59 15.80
CA ARG A 635 38.56 -3.24 16.76
C ARG A 635 37.30 -3.77 16.11
N GLY A 636 36.72 -2.98 15.20
CA GLY A 636 35.56 -3.39 14.40
C GLY A 636 35.86 -4.64 13.56
N LEU A 637 36.97 -4.63 12.84
CA LEU A 637 37.41 -5.76 12.03
C LEU A 637 37.75 -7.01 12.89
N GLU A 638 38.20 -6.84 14.13
CA GLU A 638 38.41 -7.93 15.08
C GLU A 638 37.08 -8.62 15.44
N PHE A 639 36.02 -7.84 15.78
CA PHE A 639 34.71 -8.39 16.10
C PHE A 639 34.07 -9.08 14.90
N MET A 640 34.12 -8.45 13.72
CA MET A 640 33.60 -9.07 12.47
C MET A 640 34.35 -10.37 12.13
N GLY A 641 35.66 -10.38 12.33
CA GLY A 641 36.49 -11.59 12.16
C GLY A 641 36.11 -12.69 13.13
N LYS A 642 35.80 -12.35 14.40
CA LYS A 642 35.29 -13.30 15.41
C LYS A 642 33.95 -13.86 14.96
N ALA A 643 33.01 -13.02 14.49
CA ALA A 643 31.72 -13.45 13.99
C ALA A 643 31.86 -14.47 12.86
N TYR A 644 32.68 -14.15 11.83
CA TYR A 644 32.95 -15.03 10.71
C TYR A 644 33.55 -16.39 11.13
N LEU A 645 34.61 -16.34 11.98
CA LEU A 645 35.25 -17.56 12.44
C LEU A 645 34.32 -18.43 13.29
N PHE A 646 33.52 -17.79 14.13
CA PHE A 646 32.56 -18.48 14.99
C PHE A 646 31.51 -19.20 14.17
N ILE A 647 30.80 -18.50 13.27
CA ILE A 647 29.76 -19.12 12.45
C ILE A 647 30.32 -20.20 11.51
N LYS A 648 31.55 -20.05 11.01
CA LYS A 648 32.23 -21.07 10.23
C LYS A 648 32.48 -22.36 11.02
N LEU A 649 32.79 -22.24 12.32
CA LEU A 649 33.01 -23.39 13.20
C LEU A 649 31.74 -24.18 13.48
N THR A 650 30.58 -23.58 13.39
CA THR A 650 29.29 -24.30 13.54
C THR A 650 29.01 -25.26 12.38
N ARG A 651 29.70 -25.12 11.27
CA ARG A 651 29.49 -25.85 10.01
C ARG A 651 28.07 -25.76 9.45
N THR A 652 27.33 -24.74 9.84
CA THR A 652 26.01 -24.42 9.28
C THR A 652 26.20 -23.42 8.16
N TYR A 653 26.28 -23.93 6.93
CA TYR A 653 26.56 -23.10 5.73
C TYR A 653 25.26 -22.71 5.05
N ASN A 654 24.51 -21.85 5.70
CA ASN A 654 23.25 -21.29 5.25
C ASN A 654 23.39 -19.79 4.85
N ASP A 655 22.29 -19.13 4.57
CA ASP A 655 22.26 -17.72 4.20
C ASP A 655 22.83 -16.79 5.29
N ASP A 656 22.71 -17.11 6.58
CA ASP A 656 23.33 -16.34 7.66
C ASP A 656 24.85 -16.36 7.57
N PHE A 657 25.42 -17.55 7.31
CA PHE A 657 26.86 -17.69 7.09
C PHE A 657 27.33 -16.85 5.89
N ILE A 658 26.59 -16.90 4.77
CA ILE A 658 26.89 -16.11 3.57
C ILE A 658 26.84 -14.62 3.89
N THR A 659 25.81 -14.16 4.58
CA THR A 659 25.61 -12.75 4.95
C THR A 659 26.74 -12.23 5.82
N ILE A 660 27.14 -13.00 6.84
CA ILE A 660 28.26 -12.61 7.73
C ILE A 660 29.57 -12.55 6.96
N ALA A 661 29.84 -13.53 6.09
CA ALA A 661 31.05 -13.57 5.27
C ALA A 661 31.13 -12.38 4.31
N ARG A 662 30.03 -12.05 3.63
CA ARG A 662 29.91 -10.93 2.70
C ARG A 662 30.14 -9.59 3.40
N ASN A 663 29.46 -9.32 4.52
CA ASN A 663 29.61 -8.08 5.29
C ASN A 663 31.05 -7.91 5.78
N TYR A 664 31.67 -8.97 6.30
CA TYR A 664 33.07 -8.91 6.73
C TYR A 664 34.01 -8.63 5.55
N ALA A 665 33.81 -9.29 4.42
CA ALA A 665 34.64 -9.10 3.24
C ALA A 665 34.47 -7.71 2.60
N ALA A 666 33.25 -7.17 2.56
CA ALA A 666 32.99 -5.81 2.10
C ALA A 666 33.77 -4.80 2.95
N THR A 667 33.65 -4.89 4.26
CA THR A 667 34.38 -4.02 5.19
C THR A 667 35.90 -4.15 5.07
N LEU A 668 36.40 -5.37 4.87
CA LEU A 668 37.84 -5.59 4.60
C LEU A 668 38.27 -4.89 3.30
N SER A 669 37.45 -4.97 2.25
CA SER A 669 37.76 -4.36 0.95
C SER A 669 37.77 -2.83 1.04
N GLU A 670 36.80 -2.24 1.71
CA GLU A 670 36.70 -0.78 1.97
C GLU A 670 37.93 -0.26 2.75
N ASN A 671 38.49 -1.07 3.64
CA ASN A 671 39.69 -0.76 4.39
C ASN A 671 41.00 -1.26 3.73
N GLY A 672 41.00 -1.49 2.41
CA GLY A 672 42.18 -1.83 1.61
C GLY A 672 42.71 -3.26 1.80
N ARG A 673 42.00 -4.13 2.51
CA ARG A 673 42.43 -5.51 2.82
C ARG A 673 41.88 -6.54 1.83
N VAL A 674 41.91 -6.20 0.53
CA VAL A 674 41.30 -6.95 -0.57
C VAL A 674 41.71 -8.42 -0.60
N THR A 675 42.97 -8.74 -0.36
CA THR A 675 43.49 -10.15 -0.36
C THR A 675 42.79 -10.98 0.73
N LYS A 676 42.54 -10.37 1.91
CA LYS A 676 41.84 -11.05 3.02
C LYS A 676 40.34 -11.20 2.71
N ALA A 677 39.75 -10.19 2.10
CA ALA A 677 38.36 -10.23 1.62
C ALA A 677 38.15 -11.36 0.61
N LEU A 678 39.01 -11.46 -0.40
CA LEU A 678 38.98 -12.55 -1.37
C LEU A 678 39.08 -13.93 -0.73
N LYS A 679 39.96 -14.08 0.28
CA LYS A 679 40.07 -15.35 1.02
C LYS A 679 38.76 -15.72 1.70
N VAL A 680 38.12 -14.76 2.40
CA VAL A 680 36.84 -14.97 3.10
C VAL A 680 35.74 -15.39 2.12
N LEU A 681 35.59 -14.62 1.01
CA LEU A 681 34.55 -14.89 0.02
C LEU A 681 34.77 -16.22 -0.71
N THR A 682 36.02 -16.56 -1.06
CA THR A 682 36.35 -17.83 -1.74
C THR A 682 36.12 -19.03 -0.82
N GLU A 683 36.47 -18.91 0.46
CA GLU A 683 36.16 -19.94 1.46
C GLU A 683 34.65 -20.11 1.65
N CYS A 684 33.89 -19.00 1.63
CA CYS A 684 32.46 -19.04 1.72
C CYS A 684 31.82 -19.70 0.49
N GLU A 685 32.23 -19.34 -0.72
CA GLU A 685 31.76 -19.94 -1.98
C GLU A 685 32.00 -21.46 -1.97
N TYR A 686 33.20 -21.90 -1.58
CA TYR A 686 33.52 -23.33 -1.51
C TYR A 686 32.63 -24.07 -0.50
N ALA A 687 32.36 -23.46 0.66
CA ALA A 687 31.54 -24.06 1.70
C ALA A 687 30.03 -24.13 1.33
N THR A 688 29.57 -23.24 0.43
CA THR A 688 28.19 -23.14 -0.03
C THR A 688 28.00 -23.65 -1.46
N GLU A 689 28.91 -24.46 -1.96
CA GLU A 689 28.82 -25.03 -3.32
C GLU A 689 27.52 -25.83 -3.47
N GLY A 690 26.74 -25.51 -4.51
CA GLY A 690 25.43 -26.11 -4.78
C GLY A 690 24.25 -25.44 -4.08
N CYS A 691 24.47 -24.40 -3.28
CA CYS A 691 23.39 -23.52 -2.85
C CYS A 691 22.92 -22.66 -4.03
N CYS A 692 21.60 -22.41 -4.10
CA CYS A 692 21.01 -21.50 -5.06
C CYS A 692 20.06 -20.59 -4.26
N SER A 693 20.54 -19.38 -3.92
CA SER A 693 19.77 -18.38 -3.17
C SER A 693 20.19 -16.98 -3.57
N ASN A 694 19.36 -16.01 -3.28
CA ASN A 694 19.67 -14.60 -3.54
C ASN A 694 20.98 -14.17 -2.85
N ASN A 695 21.24 -14.69 -1.64
CA ASN A 695 22.48 -14.42 -0.91
C ASN A 695 23.69 -15.09 -1.58
N HIS A 696 23.54 -16.27 -2.17
CA HIS A 696 24.62 -16.93 -2.90
C HIS A 696 24.94 -16.21 -4.22
N ALA A 697 23.92 -15.78 -4.97
CA ALA A 697 24.12 -14.92 -6.15
C ALA A 697 24.86 -13.61 -5.79
N ALA A 698 24.48 -12.99 -4.66
CA ALA A 698 25.16 -11.80 -4.17
C ALA A 698 26.60 -12.07 -3.69
N LEU A 699 26.90 -13.26 -3.13
CA LEU A 699 28.27 -13.69 -2.81
C LEU A 699 29.14 -13.75 -4.07
N LEU A 700 28.62 -14.35 -5.15
CA LEU A 700 29.32 -14.43 -6.43
C LEU A 700 29.56 -13.02 -7.01
N TYR A 701 28.60 -12.13 -6.86
CA TYR A 701 28.73 -10.72 -7.25
C TYR A 701 29.85 -10.02 -6.47
N ASP A 702 29.89 -10.16 -5.15
CA ASP A 702 30.90 -9.57 -4.27
C ASP A 702 32.31 -10.13 -4.57
N LEU A 703 32.40 -11.42 -4.94
CA LEU A 703 33.64 -12.01 -5.46
C LEU A 703 34.10 -11.32 -6.75
N GLY A 704 33.19 -11.05 -7.68
CA GLY A 704 33.46 -10.28 -8.88
C GLY A 704 34.07 -8.91 -8.56
N ALA A 705 33.42 -8.18 -7.66
CA ALA A 705 33.88 -6.87 -7.19
C ALA A 705 35.28 -6.93 -6.54
N ALA A 706 35.49 -7.89 -5.67
CA ALA A 706 36.80 -8.07 -5.01
C ALA A 706 37.91 -8.46 -5.99
N TYR A 707 37.60 -9.24 -7.04
CA TYR A 707 38.55 -9.55 -8.09
C TYR A 707 38.94 -8.32 -8.93
N ILE A 708 38.00 -7.39 -9.20
CA ILE A 708 38.32 -6.11 -9.84
C ILE A 708 39.29 -5.32 -8.98
N LEU A 709 39.03 -5.18 -7.68
CA LEU A 709 39.90 -4.48 -6.75
C LEU A 709 41.32 -5.12 -6.66
N SER A 710 41.42 -6.41 -6.91
CA SER A 710 42.72 -7.12 -6.94
C SER A 710 43.41 -7.10 -8.33
N GLY A 711 42.79 -6.54 -9.36
CA GLY A 711 43.30 -6.50 -10.72
C GLY A 711 43.13 -7.81 -11.53
N ASN A 712 42.31 -8.76 -11.04
CA ASN A 712 42.08 -10.04 -11.73
C ASN A 712 40.76 -10.02 -12.50
N TYR A 713 40.74 -9.37 -13.63
CA TYR A 713 39.53 -9.15 -14.46
C TYR A 713 38.92 -10.41 -15.06
N PRO A 714 39.67 -11.40 -15.55
CA PRO A 714 39.08 -12.62 -16.08
C PRO A 714 38.24 -13.35 -15.02
N LEU A 715 38.69 -13.40 -13.78
CA LEU A 715 37.94 -13.99 -12.68
C LEU A 715 36.77 -13.13 -12.28
N ALA A 716 36.92 -11.80 -12.32
CA ALA A 716 35.84 -10.88 -12.05
C ALA A 716 34.65 -11.08 -12.99
N VAL A 717 34.92 -11.09 -14.31
CA VAL A 717 33.92 -11.35 -15.36
C VAL A 717 33.23 -12.70 -15.14
N LYS A 718 34.03 -13.75 -14.87
CA LYS A 718 33.46 -15.08 -14.59
C LYS A 718 32.51 -15.09 -13.43
N LYS A 719 32.87 -14.43 -12.31
CA LYS A 719 32.04 -14.43 -11.10
C LYS A 719 30.80 -13.59 -11.28
N TYR A 720 30.88 -12.43 -11.92
CA TYR A 720 29.69 -11.64 -12.26
C TYR A 720 28.75 -12.42 -13.19
N SER A 721 29.27 -13.09 -14.23
CA SER A 721 28.42 -13.88 -15.13
C SER A 721 27.71 -15.03 -14.42
N LEU A 722 28.36 -15.68 -13.46
CA LEU A 722 27.73 -16.70 -12.62
C LEU A 722 26.65 -16.12 -11.72
N ALA A 723 26.93 -14.97 -11.09
CA ALA A 723 25.93 -14.27 -10.28
C ALA A 723 24.68 -13.89 -11.10
N PHE A 724 24.89 -13.38 -12.31
CA PHE A 724 23.79 -13.01 -13.21
C PHE A 724 22.96 -14.21 -13.68
N ALA A 725 23.61 -15.34 -13.95
CA ALA A 725 22.92 -16.58 -14.30
C ALA A 725 22.05 -17.08 -13.13
N GLU A 726 22.54 -16.93 -11.91
CA GLU A 726 21.80 -17.35 -10.71
C GLU A 726 20.63 -16.40 -10.40
N TYR A 727 20.82 -15.06 -10.48
CA TYR A 727 19.73 -14.09 -10.37
C TYR A 727 18.64 -14.31 -11.43
N PHE A 728 19.05 -14.66 -12.65
CA PHE A 728 18.10 -15.00 -13.71
C PHE A 728 17.29 -16.26 -13.38
N ALA A 729 17.97 -17.32 -12.93
CA ALA A 729 17.32 -18.58 -12.54
C ALA A 729 16.34 -18.41 -11.36
N LEU A 730 16.61 -17.44 -10.47
CA LEU A 730 15.76 -17.09 -9.34
C LEU A 730 14.60 -16.16 -9.72
N GLY A 731 14.52 -15.69 -10.97
CA GLY A 731 13.48 -14.76 -11.42
C GLY A 731 13.65 -13.31 -10.92
N CYS A 732 14.82 -12.93 -10.42
CA CYS A 732 15.12 -11.61 -9.87
C CYS A 732 15.52 -10.61 -10.97
N SER A 733 14.65 -10.34 -11.94
CA SER A 733 14.97 -9.58 -13.15
C SER A 733 15.38 -8.12 -12.90
N GLU A 734 14.75 -7.45 -11.94
CA GLU A 734 15.07 -6.04 -11.59
C GLU A 734 16.45 -5.95 -10.92
N GLU A 735 16.71 -6.82 -9.96
CA GLU A 735 18.01 -6.88 -9.29
C GLU A 735 19.13 -7.28 -10.26
N LEU A 736 18.85 -8.24 -11.15
CA LEU A 736 19.79 -8.63 -12.22
C LEU A 736 20.20 -7.44 -13.09
N THR A 737 19.24 -6.62 -13.52
CA THR A 737 19.50 -5.45 -14.36
C THR A 737 20.34 -4.42 -13.61
N ALA A 738 19.97 -4.09 -12.37
CA ALA A 738 20.72 -3.15 -11.53
C ALA A 738 22.16 -3.63 -11.27
N ARG A 739 22.33 -4.92 -10.98
CA ARG A 739 23.65 -5.53 -10.74
C ARG A 739 24.52 -5.55 -12.00
N LYS A 740 23.97 -5.80 -13.20
CA LYS A 740 24.71 -5.71 -14.46
C LYS A 740 25.24 -4.30 -14.70
N ILE A 741 24.39 -3.28 -14.52
CA ILE A 741 24.77 -1.88 -14.68
C ILE A 741 25.88 -1.51 -13.69
N ALA A 742 25.72 -1.85 -12.42
CA ALA A 742 26.72 -1.54 -11.38
C ALA A 742 28.08 -2.25 -11.65
N ALA A 743 28.07 -3.52 -12.10
CA ALA A 743 29.27 -4.24 -12.47
C ALA A 743 29.99 -3.61 -13.67
N ALA A 744 29.24 -3.21 -14.72
CA ALA A 744 29.79 -2.54 -15.87
C ALA A 744 30.44 -1.19 -15.52
N GLN A 745 29.74 -0.37 -14.72
CA GLN A 745 30.27 0.92 -14.21
C GLN A 745 31.53 0.70 -13.37
N GLN A 746 31.57 -0.32 -12.53
CA GLN A 746 32.75 -0.63 -11.73
C GLN A 746 33.92 -1.04 -12.64
N MET A 747 33.70 -1.89 -13.64
CA MET A 747 34.75 -2.27 -14.60
C MET A 747 35.30 -1.05 -15.35
N GLN A 748 34.42 -0.17 -15.86
CA GLN A 748 34.85 1.06 -16.56
C GLN A 748 35.65 2.00 -15.63
N ARG A 749 35.26 2.13 -14.36
CA ARG A 749 36.01 2.94 -13.38
C ARG A 749 37.46 2.48 -13.21
N TYR A 750 37.70 1.20 -13.38
CA TYR A 750 39.05 0.61 -13.31
C TYR A 750 39.71 0.43 -14.68
N GLY A 751 39.14 1.00 -15.76
CA GLY A 751 39.71 1.04 -17.09
C GLY A 751 39.55 -0.27 -17.89
N TYR A 752 38.53 -1.09 -17.57
CA TYR A 752 38.26 -2.36 -18.25
C TYR A 752 36.96 -2.30 -19.06
N GLU A 753 36.97 -2.99 -20.19
CA GLU A 753 35.79 -3.23 -20.98
C GLU A 753 34.96 -4.36 -20.34
N TYR A 754 33.64 -4.20 -20.26
CA TYR A 754 32.74 -5.24 -19.83
C TYR A 754 32.23 -6.08 -21.03
N PRO A 755 31.84 -7.35 -20.84
CA PRO A 755 31.31 -8.19 -21.90
C PRO A 755 30.02 -7.62 -22.51
N LYS A 756 29.94 -7.53 -23.84
CA LYS A 756 28.73 -7.07 -24.55
C LYS A 756 27.49 -7.93 -24.25
N GLU A 757 27.71 -9.19 -23.90
CA GLU A 757 26.67 -10.17 -23.51
C GLU A 757 25.89 -9.76 -22.24
N TRP A 758 26.37 -8.79 -21.46
CA TRP A 758 25.66 -8.28 -20.31
C TRP A 758 24.51 -7.31 -20.69
N GLY A 759 24.45 -6.87 -21.97
CA GLY A 759 23.36 -6.05 -22.47
C GLY A 759 23.27 -4.68 -21.82
N THR A 760 24.41 -4.04 -21.53
CA THR A 760 24.48 -2.75 -20.83
C THR A 760 24.73 -1.57 -21.78
N ASP A 761 24.30 -1.67 -23.03
CA ASP A 761 24.45 -0.62 -24.06
C ASP A 761 23.86 0.75 -23.65
N TYR A 762 23.15 0.78 -22.52
CA TYR A 762 22.61 2.02 -21.92
C TYR A 762 23.68 2.95 -21.32
N LEU A 763 24.88 2.45 -21.04
CA LEU A 763 25.97 3.25 -20.43
C LEU A 763 26.70 4.15 -21.43
N GLU A 764 26.56 3.90 -22.73
CA GLU A 764 27.21 4.71 -23.78
C GLU A 764 26.44 6.00 -24.09
N ARG A 765 25.23 6.21 -23.51
CA ARG A 765 24.34 7.36 -23.77
C ARG A 765 24.12 8.29 -22.58
N SER A 766 24.84 8.12 -21.47
CA SER A 766 24.73 8.98 -20.29
C SER A 766 25.84 10.04 -20.20
#